data_345fd02059f8128ecf6d23e3f144c21d
#
_entry.id   345fd02059f8128ecf6d23e3f144c21d
#
_cell.length_a   1.000
_cell.length_b   1.000
_cell.length_c   1.000
_cell.angle_alpha   90.00
_cell.angle_beta   90.00
_cell.angle_gamma   90.00
#
_symmetry.space_group_name_H-M   'P 1'
#
loop_
_entity.id
_entity.type
_entity.pdbx_description
1 polymer ?
#
loop_
_entity_poly.entity_id
_entity_poly.type
_entity_poly.pdbx_seq_one_letter_code
_entity_poly.pdbx_strand_id
1 'polypeptide(L)'
;MREKDAECYTLRVRLYTMDGTRLKDSPDALLTYYQEVKQPWKLQRSRITFSAALGLPQPAGNPHCFDYADYLKSCDIRLIGTLTSFQLAETEENSFASQLWRRYERFLIRQKFLFAENLKPESKGLLMGVLFGETAYLDEDAIQQFRDNGTAHILAVSGLHVGILYGLYQRLTRNRTSAPCLALLGLFLFSYGTLSAWSPSTVRAVLMIVMSVAGRLLDLRYDMLTALSAVCLLLILDNPDVILGTAFQMSFLAICSIAFFEKILPKQLPDSLASALAVNLGLILYQAYQFHTVSLVSLVANIPVIYLTGYFVPLAMLCFLFFGICGELYAQITPFLDAMARLLLFVNNGFTLGGASAVDVTRPPLWLTIFFLGGAFFAASETCLLLRLRKKRKQICGCLLLILLLALGMQGLTYSPITHDDVIFVDVGQGDGIHLRCGGKNLLIDGGGSIRYDVGQKTLKPYFLGNGVSSIDLALATHRHTDHYLGQSQLAENFRVRKRQVGLMAGMTIRFSKDENVWLETLWPLTLAEDPQQEENHSCSVFMLHYRGYRVLITGDLDEEGELAMLAYYQGRNETERLRADVLKVGHHGSKTSSAAAFLDVVNPRIAVIQVGKNNYGHPSPEVLERLTARGVQVFRNDVHGAIGLQFQGKNGIRVDTMRKAAA
;
A
#
# COMPACT_ATOMS: atom_id res chain seq x y z
N MET A 1 12.91 -1.07 -16.48
CA MET A 1 13.57 -0.10 -15.61
C MET A 1 12.62 1.03 -15.37
N ARG A 2 12.45 1.49 -14.15
CA ARG A 2 11.64 2.66 -13.79
C ARG A 2 12.53 3.63 -13.02
N GLU A 3 12.45 4.91 -13.34
CA GLU A 3 13.03 5.98 -12.55
C GLU A 3 12.10 6.20 -11.35
N LYS A 4 12.66 6.23 -10.15
CA LYS A 4 11.89 6.39 -8.91
C LYS A 4 12.08 7.81 -8.35
N ASP A 5 13.28 8.35 -8.54
CA ASP A 5 13.70 9.73 -8.26
C ASP A 5 14.86 10.03 -9.22
N ALA A 6 15.29 11.29 -9.35
CA ALA A 6 16.37 11.69 -10.24
C ALA A 6 17.69 10.89 -10.06
N GLU A 7 17.84 10.18 -8.96
CA GLU A 7 19.03 9.39 -8.61
C GLU A 7 18.73 7.92 -8.28
N CYS A 8 17.48 7.44 -8.48
CA CYS A 8 17.09 6.09 -8.08
C CYS A 8 16.37 5.36 -9.21
N TYR A 9 16.91 4.24 -9.63
CA TYR A 9 16.35 3.38 -10.66
C TYR A 9 15.98 2.00 -10.10
N THR A 10 14.85 1.46 -10.54
CA THR A 10 14.48 0.07 -10.27
C THR A 10 14.61 -0.78 -11.52
N LEU A 11 15.30 -1.91 -11.41
CA LEU A 11 15.53 -2.86 -12.49
C LEU A 11 14.88 -4.20 -12.13
N ARG A 12 13.99 -4.70 -12.99
CA ARG A 12 13.56 -6.09 -12.92
C ARG A 12 14.54 -6.93 -13.73
N VAL A 13 15.14 -7.92 -13.11
CA VAL A 13 16.14 -8.82 -13.73
C VAL A 13 15.74 -10.27 -13.50
N ARG A 14 15.98 -11.11 -14.49
CA ARG A 14 15.87 -12.57 -14.36
C ARG A 14 17.24 -13.14 -14.05
N LEU A 15 17.34 -13.89 -12.97
CA LEU A 15 18.60 -14.46 -12.49
C LEU A 15 18.84 -15.81 -13.16
N TYR A 16 19.97 -15.96 -13.87
CA TYR A 16 20.37 -17.23 -14.48
C TYR A 16 21.49 -17.93 -13.71
N THR A 17 22.38 -17.15 -13.09
CA THR A 17 23.50 -17.65 -12.30
C THR A 17 23.64 -16.82 -11.05
N MET A 18 24.05 -17.44 -9.95
CA MET A 18 24.39 -16.80 -8.69
C MET A 18 25.68 -17.40 -8.16
N ASP A 19 26.66 -16.56 -7.86
CA ASP A 19 28.01 -16.97 -7.42
C ASP A 19 28.64 -18.07 -8.31
N GLY A 20 28.50 -17.91 -9.62
CA GLY A 20 28.99 -18.86 -10.63
C GLY A 20 28.13 -20.12 -10.82
N THR A 21 27.12 -20.34 -9.98
CA THR A 21 26.25 -21.51 -10.05
C THR A 21 24.99 -21.20 -10.86
N ARG A 22 24.65 -22.06 -11.83
CA ARG A 22 23.41 -21.92 -12.62
C ARG A 22 22.19 -22.23 -11.77
N LEU A 23 21.22 -21.30 -11.75
CA LEU A 23 19.96 -21.47 -11.03
C LEU A 23 18.97 -22.33 -11.85
N LYS A 24 18.26 -23.22 -11.17
CA LYS A 24 17.32 -24.16 -11.79
C LYS A 24 16.04 -23.43 -12.26
N ASP A 25 15.51 -22.51 -11.46
CA ASP A 25 14.20 -21.88 -11.69
C ASP A 25 14.28 -20.43 -12.19
N SER A 26 15.48 -19.87 -12.39
CA SER A 26 15.72 -18.52 -12.92
C SER A 26 14.73 -17.45 -12.40
N PRO A 27 14.66 -17.18 -11.07
CA PRO A 27 13.69 -16.27 -10.49
C PRO A 27 13.91 -14.83 -10.92
N ASP A 28 12.83 -14.04 -10.95
CA ASP A 28 12.91 -12.61 -11.17
C ASP A 28 13.23 -11.88 -9.85
N ALA A 29 14.14 -10.91 -9.93
CA ALA A 29 14.52 -10.03 -8.84
C ALA A 29 14.27 -8.57 -9.19
N LEU A 30 13.87 -7.76 -8.19
CA LEU A 30 13.76 -6.32 -8.29
C LEU A 30 14.95 -5.67 -7.61
N LEU A 31 15.81 -5.01 -8.39
CA LEU A 31 17.02 -4.37 -7.90
C LEU A 31 16.86 -2.85 -7.89
N THR A 32 17.27 -2.23 -6.81
CA THR A 32 17.32 -0.77 -6.66
C THR A 32 18.76 -0.30 -6.89
N TYR A 33 18.96 0.70 -7.74
CA TYR A 33 20.25 1.29 -8.05
C TYR A 33 20.22 2.80 -7.82
N TYR A 34 21.14 3.31 -7.01
CA TYR A 34 21.18 4.70 -6.54
C TYR A 34 22.15 5.59 -7.29
N GLN A 35 22.50 5.26 -8.51
CA GLN A 35 23.37 6.07 -9.36
C GLN A 35 22.69 6.36 -10.69
N GLU A 36 23.04 7.49 -11.30
CA GLU A 36 22.54 7.87 -12.61
C GLU A 36 22.90 6.85 -13.68
N VAL A 37 21.91 6.46 -14.48
CA VAL A 37 22.12 5.60 -15.65
C VAL A 37 21.92 6.41 -16.92
N LYS A 38 23.03 6.84 -17.54
CA LYS A 38 23.02 7.74 -18.72
C LYS A 38 22.18 7.25 -19.90
N GLN A 39 21.98 5.97 -20.07
CA GLN A 39 21.22 5.40 -21.20
C GLN A 39 20.43 4.17 -20.77
N PRO A 40 19.35 4.34 -19.96
CA PRO A 40 18.64 3.23 -19.34
C PRO A 40 18.01 2.27 -20.35
N TRP A 41 17.63 2.74 -21.53
CA TRP A 41 17.08 1.88 -22.59
C TRP A 41 18.05 0.82 -23.11
N LYS A 42 19.38 1.00 -22.96
CA LYS A 42 20.37 -0.02 -23.33
C LYS A 42 20.32 -1.26 -22.46
N LEU A 43 19.79 -1.17 -21.25
CA LEU A 43 19.63 -2.29 -20.34
C LEU A 43 18.47 -3.22 -20.74
N GLN A 44 17.56 -2.75 -21.58
CA GLN A 44 16.42 -3.55 -22.02
C GLN A 44 16.89 -4.80 -22.79
N ARG A 45 16.50 -5.99 -22.29
CA ARG A 45 16.94 -7.30 -22.81
C ARG A 45 18.47 -7.42 -22.94
N SER A 46 19.21 -6.81 -22.04
CA SER A 46 20.66 -7.02 -21.94
C SER A 46 20.95 -8.10 -20.91
N ARG A 47 22.05 -8.84 -21.14
CA ARG A 47 22.67 -9.63 -20.10
C ARG A 47 23.59 -8.71 -19.29
N ILE A 48 23.48 -8.78 -17.97
CA ILE A 48 24.32 -8.01 -17.07
C ILE A 48 24.96 -8.95 -16.05
N THR A 49 26.20 -8.68 -15.71
CA THR A 49 26.86 -9.25 -14.53
C THR A 49 26.87 -8.15 -13.48
N PHE A 50 26.47 -8.47 -12.26
CA PHE A 50 26.29 -7.46 -11.23
C PHE A 50 26.63 -8.01 -9.84
N SER A 51 26.91 -7.09 -8.93
CA SER A 51 27.04 -7.35 -7.48
C SER A 51 25.85 -6.70 -6.76
N ALA A 52 25.13 -7.50 -5.99
CA ALA A 52 23.98 -7.03 -5.21
C ALA A 52 23.81 -7.88 -3.94
N ALA A 53 23.37 -7.24 -2.87
CA ALA A 53 22.85 -7.96 -1.71
C ALA A 53 21.37 -8.33 -2.00
N LEU A 54 21.11 -9.62 -2.19
CA LEU A 54 19.76 -10.15 -2.46
C LEU A 54 19.11 -10.63 -1.16
N GLY A 55 17.80 -10.43 -1.06
CA GLY A 55 16.98 -10.92 0.05
C GLY A 55 15.55 -11.22 -0.37
N LEU A 56 14.81 -11.88 0.50
CA LEU A 56 13.38 -12.08 0.32
C LEU A 56 12.62 -10.80 0.66
N PRO A 57 11.56 -10.45 -0.11
CA PRO A 57 10.65 -9.39 0.29
C PRO A 57 10.05 -9.69 1.65
N GLN A 58 10.05 -8.71 2.55
CA GLN A 58 9.44 -8.84 3.86
C GLN A 58 7.91 -8.78 3.74
N PRO A 59 7.15 -9.70 4.36
CA PRO A 59 5.70 -9.59 4.46
C PRO A 59 5.30 -8.39 5.31
N ALA A 60 4.01 -8.01 5.27
CA ALA A 60 3.50 -6.89 6.06
C ALA A 60 3.94 -6.97 7.53
N GLY A 61 4.40 -5.85 8.07
CA GLY A 61 4.80 -5.75 9.47
C GLY A 61 3.60 -5.65 10.41
N ASN A 62 2.48 -5.12 9.94
CA ASN A 62 1.27 -4.91 10.74
C ASN A 62 0.06 -5.57 10.10
N PRO A 63 -0.92 -6.04 10.90
CA PRO A 63 -2.17 -6.56 10.37
C PRO A 63 -2.91 -5.49 9.55
N HIS A 64 -3.50 -5.93 8.44
CA HIS A 64 -4.32 -5.11 7.54
C HIS A 64 -3.60 -3.97 6.82
N CYS A 65 -2.28 -3.88 6.95
CA CYS A 65 -1.44 -2.99 6.16
C CYS A 65 -1.07 -3.62 4.81
N PHE A 66 -0.55 -2.79 3.91
CA PHE A 66 -0.12 -3.24 2.58
C PHE A 66 1.01 -4.27 2.66
N ASP A 67 0.78 -5.44 2.05
CA ASP A 67 1.79 -6.50 1.97
C ASP A 67 2.60 -6.38 0.68
N TYR A 68 3.83 -5.87 0.82
CA TYR A 68 4.73 -5.68 -0.30
C TYR A 68 5.25 -7.00 -0.87
N ALA A 69 5.41 -8.03 -0.03
CA ALA A 69 5.84 -9.35 -0.49
C ALA A 69 4.78 -10.01 -1.37
N ASP A 70 3.50 -9.95 -0.98
CA ASP A 70 2.40 -10.49 -1.77
C ASP A 70 2.18 -9.68 -3.06
N TYR A 71 2.35 -8.36 -3.00
CA TYR A 71 2.36 -7.54 -4.21
C TYR A 71 3.45 -7.97 -5.20
N LEU A 72 4.68 -8.18 -4.74
CA LEU A 72 5.80 -8.61 -5.60
C LEU A 72 5.59 -10.02 -6.15
N LYS A 73 5.06 -10.96 -5.33
CA LYS A 73 4.68 -12.30 -5.81
C LYS A 73 3.63 -12.22 -6.92
N SER A 74 2.63 -11.33 -6.78
CA SER A 74 1.62 -11.13 -7.83
C SER A 74 2.21 -10.61 -9.15
N CYS A 75 3.39 -9.97 -9.08
CA CYS A 75 4.17 -9.53 -10.23
C CYS A 75 5.23 -10.56 -10.68
N ASP A 76 5.24 -11.77 -10.09
CA ASP A 76 6.24 -12.82 -10.31
C ASP A 76 7.68 -12.38 -9.96
N ILE A 77 7.82 -11.54 -8.93
CA ILE A 77 9.10 -11.10 -8.39
C ILE A 77 9.32 -11.80 -7.05
N ARG A 78 10.41 -12.59 -6.96
CA ARG A 78 10.69 -13.43 -5.78
C ARG A 78 11.78 -12.86 -4.88
N LEU A 79 12.64 -12.00 -5.42
CA LEU A 79 13.80 -11.45 -4.72
C LEU A 79 13.82 -9.93 -4.86
N ILE A 80 14.39 -9.29 -3.86
CA ILE A 80 14.70 -7.85 -3.88
C ILE A 80 16.17 -7.64 -3.53
N GLY A 81 16.74 -6.52 -3.97
CA GLY A 81 18.12 -6.21 -3.59
C GLY A 81 18.54 -4.80 -3.95
N THR A 82 19.70 -4.43 -3.42
CA THR A 82 20.38 -3.18 -3.77
C THR A 82 21.56 -3.49 -4.66
N LEU A 83 21.56 -2.91 -5.83
CA LEU A 83 22.60 -3.07 -6.84
C LEU A 83 23.78 -2.15 -6.48
N THR A 84 24.96 -2.71 -6.35
CA THR A 84 26.18 -1.94 -6.05
C THR A 84 26.87 -1.53 -7.35
N SER A 85 27.02 -2.47 -8.28
CA SER A 85 27.66 -2.23 -9.57
C SER A 85 27.16 -3.25 -10.59
N PHE A 86 27.20 -2.89 -11.86
CA PHE A 86 26.88 -3.82 -12.95
C PHE A 86 27.76 -3.55 -14.18
N GLN A 87 27.94 -4.59 -14.97
CA GLN A 87 28.60 -4.55 -16.27
C GLN A 87 27.69 -5.21 -17.32
N LEU A 88 27.63 -4.63 -18.50
CA LEU A 88 26.96 -5.24 -19.65
C LEU A 88 27.80 -6.43 -20.12
N ALA A 89 27.22 -7.62 -20.09
CA ALA A 89 27.83 -8.81 -20.68
C ALA A 89 27.49 -8.91 -22.16
N GLU A 90 28.41 -9.41 -22.95
CA GLU A 90 28.14 -9.71 -24.37
C GLU A 90 27.06 -10.77 -24.46
N THR A 91 26.03 -10.50 -25.25
CA THR A 91 24.93 -11.43 -25.51
C THR A 91 25.18 -12.13 -26.83
N GLU A 92 25.52 -13.40 -26.77
CA GLU A 92 25.43 -14.29 -27.93
C GLU A 92 23.94 -14.53 -28.23
N GLU A 93 23.37 -13.76 -29.12
CA GLU A 93 22.04 -14.04 -29.64
C GLU A 93 22.17 -14.81 -30.96
N ASN A 94 21.65 -16.02 -30.95
CA ASN A 94 21.76 -16.96 -32.08
C ASN A 94 20.69 -16.76 -33.15
N SER A 95 19.71 -15.85 -32.97
CA SER A 95 18.60 -15.64 -33.89
C SER A 95 18.47 -14.19 -34.36
N PHE A 96 18.39 -14.00 -35.69
CA PHE A 96 18.12 -12.68 -36.30
C PHE A 96 16.80 -12.08 -35.81
N ALA A 97 15.77 -12.89 -35.60
CA ALA A 97 14.47 -12.43 -35.11
C ALA A 97 14.58 -11.85 -33.70
N SER A 98 15.34 -12.49 -32.79
CA SER A 98 15.52 -11.99 -31.42
C SER A 98 16.31 -10.67 -31.38
N GLN A 99 17.29 -10.52 -32.28
CA GLN A 99 18.05 -9.26 -32.43
C GLN A 99 17.14 -8.12 -32.93
N LEU A 100 16.26 -8.39 -33.89
CA LEU A 100 15.31 -7.41 -34.44
C LEU A 100 14.33 -6.96 -33.35
N TRP A 101 13.75 -7.89 -32.61
CA TRP A 101 12.83 -7.60 -31.50
C TRP A 101 13.51 -6.79 -30.39
N ARG A 102 14.71 -7.14 -30.01
CA ARG A 102 15.50 -6.37 -29.03
C ARG A 102 15.74 -4.93 -29.49
N ARG A 103 16.13 -4.74 -30.77
CA ARG A 103 16.32 -3.40 -31.34
C ARG A 103 15.03 -2.60 -31.31
N TYR A 104 13.91 -3.23 -31.65
CA TYR A 104 12.61 -2.60 -31.65
C TYR A 104 12.16 -2.18 -30.23
N GLU A 105 12.25 -3.08 -29.25
CA GLU A 105 11.92 -2.74 -27.86
C GLU A 105 12.81 -1.63 -27.30
N ARG A 106 14.11 -1.68 -27.55
CA ARG A 106 15.03 -0.60 -27.17
C ARG A 106 14.68 0.73 -27.82
N PHE A 107 14.28 0.69 -29.08
CA PHE A 107 13.79 1.87 -29.78
C PHE A 107 12.55 2.44 -29.08
N LEU A 108 11.54 1.64 -28.79
CA LEU A 108 10.33 2.10 -28.09
C LEU A 108 10.64 2.71 -26.72
N ILE A 109 11.44 2.05 -25.91
CA ILE A 109 11.81 2.52 -24.58
C ILE A 109 12.66 3.80 -24.66
N ARG A 110 13.58 3.88 -25.63
CA ARG A 110 14.34 5.10 -25.90
C ARG A 110 13.41 6.27 -26.25
N GLN A 111 12.46 6.05 -27.17
CA GLN A 111 11.49 7.09 -27.55
C GLN A 111 10.67 7.56 -26.35
N LYS A 112 10.25 6.64 -25.49
CA LYS A 112 9.53 6.97 -24.25
C LYS A 112 10.35 7.87 -23.32
N PHE A 113 11.63 7.55 -23.08
CA PHE A 113 12.51 8.38 -22.25
C PHE A 113 12.71 9.78 -22.87
N LEU A 114 13.06 9.85 -24.16
CA LEU A 114 13.25 11.11 -24.86
C LEU A 114 11.96 11.96 -24.89
N PHE A 115 10.80 11.31 -25.05
CA PHE A 115 9.52 11.98 -24.98
C PHE A 115 9.29 12.59 -23.59
N ALA A 116 9.56 11.83 -22.52
CA ALA A 116 9.44 12.31 -21.14
C ALA A 116 10.37 13.51 -20.84
N GLU A 117 11.59 13.53 -21.38
CA GLU A 117 12.54 14.65 -21.23
C GLU A 117 12.07 15.92 -21.95
N ASN A 118 11.31 15.78 -23.03
CA ASN A 118 10.83 16.91 -23.84
C ASN A 118 9.45 17.43 -23.41
N LEU A 119 8.80 16.82 -22.41
CA LEU A 119 7.53 17.28 -21.86
C LEU A 119 7.74 18.40 -20.83
N LYS A 120 6.77 19.30 -20.75
CA LYS A 120 6.75 20.32 -19.70
C LYS A 120 6.52 19.68 -18.33
N PRO A 121 7.18 20.16 -17.27
CA PRO A 121 7.03 19.58 -15.92
C PRO A 121 5.57 19.44 -15.46
N GLU A 122 4.74 20.45 -15.77
CA GLU A 122 3.33 20.51 -15.36
C GLU A 122 2.45 19.40 -15.95
N SER A 123 2.72 18.98 -17.19
CA SER A 123 1.95 17.96 -17.91
C SER A 123 2.63 16.59 -17.94
N LYS A 124 3.94 16.55 -17.72
CA LYS A 124 4.77 15.34 -17.76
C LYS A 124 4.21 14.22 -16.86
N GLY A 125 3.94 14.56 -15.60
CA GLY A 125 3.45 13.57 -14.61
C GLY A 125 2.15 12.93 -15.06
N LEU A 126 1.16 13.71 -15.48
CA LEU A 126 -0.11 13.20 -15.95
C LEU A 126 0.03 12.37 -17.24
N LEU A 127 0.80 12.85 -18.21
CA LEU A 127 1.03 12.16 -19.49
C LEU A 127 1.71 10.81 -19.29
N MET A 128 2.78 10.77 -18.49
CA MET A 128 3.52 9.54 -18.21
C MET A 128 2.66 8.55 -17.42
N GLY A 129 1.88 9.05 -16.46
CA GLY A 129 0.91 8.23 -15.70
C GLY A 129 -0.16 7.62 -16.59
N VAL A 130 -0.86 8.44 -17.35
CA VAL A 130 -2.01 8.01 -18.18
C VAL A 130 -1.57 7.12 -19.35
N LEU A 131 -0.48 7.47 -20.07
CA LEU A 131 -0.05 6.69 -21.23
C LEU A 131 0.68 5.40 -20.85
N PHE A 132 1.57 5.47 -19.86
CA PHE A 132 2.54 4.40 -19.59
C PHE A 132 2.43 3.80 -18.18
N GLY A 133 1.60 4.38 -17.31
CA GLY A 133 1.45 3.95 -15.92
C GLY A 133 2.63 4.36 -15.02
N GLU A 134 3.38 5.40 -15.40
CA GLU A 134 4.51 5.91 -14.64
C GLU A 134 4.09 7.14 -13.82
N THR A 135 3.77 6.93 -12.56
CA THR A 135 3.31 7.98 -11.64
C THR A 135 4.45 8.66 -10.88
N ALA A 136 5.70 8.24 -11.07
CA ALA A 136 6.86 8.80 -10.39
C ALA A 136 7.11 10.29 -10.69
N TYR A 137 6.54 10.81 -11.78
CA TYR A 137 6.62 12.20 -12.18
C TYR A 137 5.47 13.08 -11.67
N LEU A 138 4.51 12.49 -10.94
CA LEU A 138 3.40 13.20 -10.30
C LEU A 138 3.71 13.47 -8.84
N ASP A 139 3.31 14.65 -8.37
CA ASP A 139 3.37 14.97 -6.94
C ASP A 139 2.47 14.04 -6.13
N GLU A 140 2.89 13.69 -4.92
CA GLU A 140 2.10 12.81 -4.04
C GLU A 140 0.71 13.38 -3.75
N ASP A 141 0.59 14.70 -3.60
CA ASP A 141 -0.68 15.40 -3.38
C ASP A 141 -1.63 15.22 -4.58
N ALA A 142 -1.12 15.33 -5.81
CA ALA A 142 -1.92 15.08 -7.01
C ALA A 142 -2.39 13.62 -7.07
N ILE A 143 -1.51 12.66 -6.78
CA ILE A 143 -1.87 11.25 -6.72
C ILE A 143 -2.96 11.00 -5.65
N GLN A 144 -2.83 11.63 -4.48
CA GLN A 144 -3.81 11.50 -3.41
C GLN A 144 -5.17 12.09 -3.81
N GLN A 145 -5.19 13.26 -4.46
CA GLN A 145 -6.44 13.84 -5.01
C GLN A 145 -7.15 12.88 -5.98
N PHE A 146 -6.41 12.23 -6.89
CA PHE A 146 -7.00 11.23 -7.78
C PHE A 146 -7.55 10.02 -7.01
N ARG A 147 -6.91 9.61 -5.92
CA ARG A 147 -7.39 8.53 -5.05
C ARG A 147 -8.68 8.93 -4.32
N ASP A 148 -8.69 10.09 -3.71
CA ASP A 148 -9.82 10.61 -2.93
C ASP A 148 -11.04 10.87 -3.81
N ASN A 149 -10.83 11.32 -5.05
CA ASN A 149 -11.89 11.49 -6.04
C ASN A 149 -12.35 10.17 -6.68
N GLY A 150 -11.68 9.03 -6.40
CA GLY A 150 -12.00 7.73 -7.00
C GLY A 150 -11.63 7.63 -8.49
N THR A 151 -10.76 8.52 -8.98
CA THR A 151 -10.31 8.61 -10.37
C THR A 151 -8.89 8.08 -10.60
N ALA A 152 -8.24 7.54 -9.56
CA ALA A 152 -6.87 7.04 -9.61
C ALA A 152 -6.61 5.94 -10.66
N HIS A 153 -7.65 5.21 -11.07
CA HIS A 153 -7.55 4.20 -12.12
C HIS A 153 -7.14 4.77 -13.49
N ILE A 154 -7.24 6.10 -13.69
CA ILE A 154 -6.80 6.80 -14.90
C ILE A 154 -5.28 6.98 -14.92
N LEU A 155 -4.64 7.11 -13.76
CA LEU A 155 -3.18 7.20 -13.63
C LEU A 155 -2.46 5.87 -13.86
N ALA A 156 -3.19 4.77 -13.84
CA ALA A 156 -2.67 3.44 -14.19
C ALA A 156 -3.13 3.06 -15.58
N VAL A 157 -2.27 2.40 -16.36
CA VAL A 157 -2.72 1.86 -17.65
C VAL A 157 -3.83 0.84 -17.41
N SER A 158 -5.02 1.18 -17.85
CA SER A 158 -6.23 0.40 -17.62
C SER A 158 -6.76 -0.22 -18.93
N GLY A 159 -7.66 -1.18 -18.79
CA GLY A 159 -8.40 -1.72 -19.93
C GLY A 159 -9.16 -0.66 -20.73
N LEU A 160 -9.56 0.46 -20.09
CA LEU A 160 -10.18 1.60 -20.75
C LEU A 160 -9.23 2.24 -21.77
N HIS A 161 -7.97 2.48 -21.44
CA HIS A 161 -6.99 3.09 -22.34
C HIS A 161 -6.76 2.21 -23.57
N VAL A 162 -6.51 0.92 -23.37
CA VAL A 162 -6.35 -0.05 -24.46
C VAL A 162 -7.63 -0.14 -25.30
N GLY A 163 -8.79 -0.12 -24.65
CA GLY A 163 -10.11 -0.13 -25.30
C GLY A 163 -10.38 1.10 -26.17
N ILE A 164 -10.04 2.31 -25.69
CA ILE A 164 -10.15 3.56 -26.45
C ILE A 164 -9.27 3.48 -27.72
N LEU A 165 -8.03 3.11 -27.57
CA LEU A 165 -7.09 2.99 -28.69
C LEU A 165 -7.49 1.87 -29.66
N TYR A 166 -8.00 0.75 -29.15
CA TYR A 166 -8.56 -0.31 -29.97
C TYR A 166 -9.81 0.14 -30.73
N GLY A 167 -10.72 0.90 -30.10
CA GLY A 167 -11.87 1.48 -30.75
C GLY A 167 -11.49 2.46 -31.87
N LEU A 168 -10.45 3.26 -31.67
CA LEU A 168 -9.89 4.11 -32.73
C LEU A 168 -9.33 3.27 -33.89
N TYR A 169 -8.54 2.23 -33.59
CA TYR A 169 -8.06 1.28 -34.59
C TYR A 169 -9.21 0.65 -35.39
N GLN A 170 -10.28 0.19 -34.75
CA GLN A 170 -11.44 -0.38 -35.41
C GLN A 170 -12.12 0.61 -36.37
N ARG A 171 -12.24 1.88 -35.98
CA ARG A 171 -12.82 2.93 -36.84
C ARG A 171 -11.93 3.18 -38.07
N LEU A 172 -10.62 3.30 -37.89
CA LEU A 172 -9.65 3.55 -38.96
C LEU A 172 -9.59 2.41 -39.97
N THR A 173 -9.61 1.16 -39.51
CA THR A 173 -9.58 -0.03 -40.35
C THR A 173 -10.96 -0.47 -40.83
N ARG A 174 -12.02 0.27 -40.44
CA ARG A 174 -13.43 -0.11 -40.67
C ARG A 174 -13.71 -1.54 -40.19
N ASN A 175 -13.06 -1.94 -39.08
CA ASN A 175 -13.19 -3.24 -38.43
C ASN A 175 -12.83 -4.44 -39.35
N ARG A 176 -11.95 -4.22 -40.34
CA ARG A 176 -11.49 -5.28 -41.27
C ARG A 176 -10.57 -6.24 -40.55
N THR A 177 -10.69 -7.53 -40.93
CA THR A 177 -9.85 -8.65 -40.43
C THR A 177 -8.86 -9.12 -41.47
N SER A 178 -8.48 -8.30 -42.46
CA SER A 178 -7.46 -8.64 -43.44
C SER A 178 -6.08 -8.79 -42.80
N ALA A 179 -5.21 -9.59 -43.40
CA ALA A 179 -3.87 -9.87 -42.86
C ALA A 179 -3.05 -8.61 -42.50
N PRO A 180 -3.01 -7.54 -43.32
CA PRO A 180 -2.28 -6.32 -42.94
C PRO A 180 -2.91 -5.59 -41.74
N CYS A 181 -4.25 -5.60 -41.62
CA CYS A 181 -4.91 -5.02 -40.46
C CYS A 181 -4.59 -5.82 -39.19
N LEU A 182 -4.58 -7.15 -39.25
CA LEU A 182 -4.21 -7.98 -38.10
C LEU A 182 -2.75 -7.82 -37.72
N ALA A 183 -1.84 -7.73 -38.70
CA ALA A 183 -0.42 -7.44 -38.44
C ALA A 183 -0.23 -6.09 -37.75
N LEU A 184 -0.93 -5.04 -38.25
CA LEU A 184 -0.90 -3.72 -37.62
C LEU A 184 -1.45 -3.75 -36.19
N LEU A 185 -2.55 -4.48 -35.93
CA LEU A 185 -3.09 -4.66 -34.59
C LEU A 185 -2.08 -5.38 -33.67
N GLY A 186 -1.48 -6.47 -34.13
CA GLY A 186 -0.46 -7.20 -33.38
C GLY A 186 0.72 -6.32 -32.99
N LEU A 187 1.24 -5.55 -33.98
CA LEU A 187 2.32 -4.59 -33.75
C LEU A 187 1.91 -3.52 -32.74
N PHE A 188 0.72 -2.97 -32.86
CA PHE A 188 0.18 -1.96 -31.94
C PHE A 188 0.05 -2.51 -30.51
N LEU A 189 -0.59 -3.67 -30.32
CA LEU A 189 -0.80 -4.28 -29.00
C LEU A 189 0.54 -4.63 -28.34
N PHE A 190 1.48 -5.16 -29.11
CA PHE A 190 2.84 -5.46 -28.63
C PHE A 190 3.60 -4.19 -28.22
N SER A 191 3.56 -3.14 -29.06
CA SER A 191 4.22 -1.86 -28.77
C SER A 191 3.67 -1.23 -27.50
N TYR A 192 2.35 -1.17 -27.39
CA TYR A 192 1.69 -0.58 -26.22
C TYR A 192 1.92 -1.41 -24.95
N GLY A 193 1.89 -2.75 -25.06
CA GLY A 193 2.26 -3.64 -23.96
C GLY A 193 3.68 -3.39 -23.47
N THR A 194 4.64 -3.24 -24.38
CA THR A 194 6.04 -2.94 -24.04
C THR A 194 6.19 -1.57 -23.39
N LEU A 195 5.53 -0.53 -23.91
CA LEU A 195 5.56 0.83 -23.35
C LEU A 195 4.93 0.90 -21.95
N SER A 196 3.89 0.11 -21.68
CA SER A 196 3.21 0.00 -20.37
C SER A 196 3.83 -1.06 -19.45
N ALA A 197 5.00 -1.59 -19.81
CA ALA A 197 5.73 -2.64 -19.08
C ALA A 197 4.87 -3.90 -18.78
N TRP A 198 3.95 -4.24 -19.69
CA TRP A 198 3.07 -5.41 -19.57
C TRP A 198 2.36 -5.51 -18.22
N SER A 199 1.83 -4.38 -17.73
CA SER A 199 1.07 -4.36 -16.48
C SER A 199 -0.08 -5.38 -16.51
N PRO A 200 -0.50 -5.97 -15.37
CA PRO A 200 -1.57 -7.00 -15.35
C PRO A 200 -2.86 -6.54 -16.02
N SER A 201 -3.21 -5.27 -15.89
CA SER A 201 -4.39 -4.67 -16.56
C SER A 201 -4.22 -4.61 -18.09
N THR A 202 -3.00 -4.30 -18.56
CA THR A 202 -2.68 -4.28 -20.00
C THR A 202 -2.73 -5.69 -20.59
N VAL A 203 -2.09 -6.66 -19.93
CA VAL A 203 -2.09 -8.06 -20.37
C VAL A 203 -3.52 -8.57 -20.52
N ARG A 204 -4.35 -8.36 -19.51
CA ARG A 204 -5.77 -8.74 -19.58
C ARG A 204 -6.49 -8.09 -20.77
N ALA A 205 -6.34 -6.77 -20.96
CA ALA A 205 -7.01 -6.06 -22.04
C ALA A 205 -6.55 -6.54 -23.41
N VAL A 206 -5.25 -6.78 -23.59
CA VAL A 206 -4.68 -7.36 -24.81
C VAL A 206 -5.25 -8.75 -25.09
N LEU A 207 -5.27 -9.64 -24.08
CA LEU A 207 -5.81 -11.00 -24.24
C LEU A 207 -7.30 -10.98 -24.58
N MET A 208 -8.10 -10.12 -23.96
CA MET A 208 -9.52 -9.97 -24.28
C MET A 208 -9.75 -9.47 -25.72
N ILE A 209 -8.91 -8.53 -26.19
CA ILE A 209 -8.95 -8.08 -27.60
C ILE A 209 -8.58 -9.23 -28.54
N VAL A 210 -7.52 -9.97 -28.24
CA VAL A 210 -7.11 -11.13 -29.04
C VAL A 210 -8.24 -12.16 -29.12
N MET A 211 -8.90 -12.47 -28.01
CA MET A 211 -10.04 -13.38 -27.98
C MET A 211 -11.24 -12.85 -28.78
N SER A 212 -11.51 -11.54 -28.68
CA SER A 212 -12.59 -10.90 -29.48
C SER A 212 -12.30 -10.98 -30.98
N VAL A 213 -11.04 -10.78 -31.38
CA VAL A 213 -10.61 -10.89 -32.79
C VAL A 213 -10.65 -12.35 -33.25
N ALA A 214 -10.16 -13.28 -32.44
CA ALA A 214 -10.20 -14.70 -32.73
C ALA A 214 -11.65 -15.22 -32.90
N GLY A 215 -12.55 -14.78 -32.02
CA GLY A 215 -13.99 -15.09 -32.15
C GLY A 215 -14.57 -14.64 -33.50
N ARG A 216 -14.21 -13.43 -33.94
CA ARG A 216 -14.66 -12.91 -35.26
C ARG A 216 -14.05 -13.70 -36.45
N LEU A 217 -12.79 -14.12 -36.33
CA LEU A 217 -12.14 -14.91 -37.38
C LEU A 217 -12.70 -16.32 -37.47
N LEU A 218 -13.15 -16.88 -36.35
CA LEU A 218 -13.72 -18.22 -36.26
C LEU A 218 -15.25 -18.22 -36.38
N ASP A 219 -15.87 -17.04 -36.64
CA ASP A 219 -17.32 -16.83 -36.69
C ASP A 219 -18.05 -17.29 -35.42
N LEU A 220 -17.39 -17.11 -34.26
CA LEU A 220 -17.92 -17.43 -32.95
C LEU A 220 -18.54 -16.18 -32.30
N ARG A 221 -19.61 -16.38 -31.55
CA ARG A 221 -20.19 -15.30 -30.74
C ARG A 221 -19.26 -14.97 -29.57
N TYR A 222 -18.81 -13.72 -29.49
CA TYR A 222 -18.02 -13.24 -28.36
C TYR A 222 -18.92 -13.07 -27.12
N ASP A 223 -18.60 -13.76 -26.05
CA ASP A 223 -19.19 -13.55 -24.72
C ASP A 223 -18.12 -13.02 -23.77
N MET A 224 -18.40 -11.85 -23.17
CA MET A 224 -17.45 -11.14 -22.34
C MET A 224 -17.05 -11.93 -21.08
N LEU A 225 -18.01 -12.62 -20.43
CA LEU A 225 -17.73 -13.40 -19.22
C LEU A 225 -16.91 -14.67 -19.53
N THR A 226 -17.22 -15.34 -20.63
CA THR A 226 -16.44 -16.50 -21.09
C THR A 226 -15.01 -16.08 -21.42
N ALA A 227 -14.81 -14.98 -22.14
CA ALA A 227 -13.50 -14.43 -22.44
C ALA A 227 -12.74 -14.03 -21.16
N LEU A 228 -13.42 -13.36 -20.22
CA LEU A 228 -12.83 -12.98 -18.93
C LEU A 228 -12.40 -14.20 -18.13
N SER A 229 -13.22 -15.26 -18.08
CA SER A 229 -12.93 -16.50 -17.37
C SER A 229 -11.72 -17.23 -17.97
N ALA A 230 -11.64 -17.28 -19.31
CA ALA A 230 -10.49 -17.87 -20.00
C ALA A 230 -9.20 -17.07 -19.74
N VAL A 231 -9.27 -15.74 -19.79
CA VAL A 231 -8.12 -14.86 -19.45
C VAL A 231 -7.71 -15.03 -17.99
N CYS A 232 -8.69 -15.12 -17.07
CA CYS A 232 -8.43 -15.40 -15.65
C CYS A 232 -7.63 -16.71 -15.48
N LEU A 233 -8.10 -17.79 -16.12
CA LEU A 233 -7.43 -19.08 -16.06
C LEU A 233 -6.01 -19.03 -16.63
N LEU A 234 -5.81 -18.38 -17.78
CA LEU A 234 -4.48 -18.22 -18.38
C LEU A 234 -3.51 -17.47 -17.45
N LEU A 235 -3.96 -16.39 -16.81
CA LEU A 235 -3.12 -15.62 -15.89
C LEU A 235 -2.78 -16.40 -14.61
N ILE A 236 -3.72 -17.18 -14.08
CA ILE A 236 -3.48 -18.04 -12.90
C ILE A 236 -2.54 -19.21 -13.24
N LEU A 237 -2.63 -19.77 -14.45
CA LEU A 237 -1.72 -20.82 -14.89
C LEU A 237 -0.29 -20.30 -15.11
N ASP A 238 -0.13 -19.05 -15.55
CA ASP A 238 1.17 -18.39 -15.69
C ASP A 238 1.79 -18.03 -14.34
N ASN A 239 1.01 -17.34 -13.48
CA ASN A 239 1.42 -17.01 -12.12
C ASN A 239 0.23 -17.19 -11.15
N PRO A 240 0.19 -18.28 -10.34
CA PRO A 240 -0.89 -18.48 -9.37
C PRO A 240 -1.04 -17.35 -8.34
N ASP A 241 0.06 -16.68 -7.99
CA ASP A 241 0.06 -15.58 -7.02
C ASP A 241 -0.56 -14.27 -7.57
N VAL A 242 -0.88 -14.20 -8.87
CA VAL A 242 -1.52 -13.03 -9.49
C VAL A 242 -2.84 -12.66 -8.80
N ILE A 243 -3.54 -13.64 -8.21
CA ILE A 243 -4.78 -13.46 -7.46
C ILE A 243 -4.62 -12.60 -6.20
N LEU A 244 -3.39 -12.50 -5.65
CA LEU A 244 -3.09 -11.67 -4.49
C LEU A 244 -3.00 -10.18 -4.86
N GLY A 245 -2.80 -9.88 -6.16
CA GLY A 245 -2.65 -8.53 -6.66
C GLY A 245 -3.96 -7.74 -6.69
N THR A 246 -4.02 -6.59 -5.98
CA THR A 246 -5.20 -5.71 -5.98
C THR A 246 -5.60 -5.23 -7.37
N ALA A 247 -4.64 -5.00 -8.26
CA ALA A 247 -4.88 -4.62 -9.66
C ALA A 247 -5.63 -5.72 -10.43
N PHE A 248 -5.29 -7.00 -10.20
CA PHE A 248 -6.01 -8.14 -10.75
C PHE A 248 -7.44 -8.19 -10.19
N GLN A 249 -7.59 -8.20 -8.87
CA GLN A 249 -8.88 -8.30 -8.18
C GLN A 249 -9.85 -7.20 -8.60
N MET A 250 -9.42 -5.93 -8.53
CA MET A 250 -10.27 -4.78 -8.92
C MET A 250 -10.67 -4.84 -10.39
N SER A 251 -9.73 -5.24 -11.25
CA SER A 251 -9.94 -5.27 -12.68
C SER A 251 -10.96 -6.33 -13.11
N PHE A 252 -10.87 -7.53 -12.52
CA PHE A 252 -11.85 -8.60 -12.77
C PHE A 252 -13.21 -8.28 -12.15
N LEU A 253 -13.22 -7.76 -10.91
CA LEU A 253 -14.45 -7.38 -10.23
C LEU A 253 -15.18 -6.27 -10.98
N ALA A 254 -14.47 -5.29 -11.56
CA ALA A 254 -15.05 -4.22 -12.36
C ALA A 254 -15.80 -4.76 -13.58
N ILE A 255 -15.19 -5.67 -14.36
CA ILE A 255 -15.83 -6.26 -15.54
C ILE A 255 -17.02 -7.13 -15.16
N CYS A 256 -16.88 -7.96 -14.10
CA CYS A 256 -18.01 -8.70 -13.56
C CYS A 256 -19.16 -7.76 -13.15
N SER A 257 -18.82 -6.65 -12.50
CA SER A 257 -19.82 -5.65 -12.08
C SER A 257 -20.58 -5.06 -13.27
N ILE A 258 -19.90 -4.71 -14.36
CA ILE A 258 -20.54 -4.27 -15.60
C ILE A 258 -21.47 -5.37 -16.13
N ALA A 259 -20.94 -6.58 -16.32
CA ALA A 259 -21.68 -7.70 -16.92
C ALA A 259 -22.97 -8.07 -16.16
N PHE A 260 -22.96 -7.93 -14.84
CA PHE A 260 -24.09 -8.29 -14.00
C PHE A 260 -24.98 -7.10 -13.65
N PHE A 261 -24.41 -5.98 -13.21
CA PHE A 261 -25.19 -4.90 -12.62
C PHE A 261 -25.85 -3.99 -13.66
N GLU A 262 -25.29 -3.82 -14.84
CA GLU A 262 -26.00 -3.11 -15.93
C GLU A 262 -27.38 -3.70 -16.21
N LYS A 263 -27.54 -5.02 -16.06
CA LYS A 263 -28.83 -5.71 -16.27
C LYS A 263 -29.91 -5.35 -15.25
N ILE A 264 -29.51 -4.83 -14.07
CA ILE A 264 -30.44 -4.44 -13.00
C ILE A 264 -30.72 -2.94 -12.95
N LEU A 265 -29.86 -2.15 -13.59
CA LEU A 265 -30.00 -0.71 -13.66
C LEU A 265 -31.15 -0.30 -14.61
N PRO A 266 -31.76 0.90 -14.42
CA PRO A 266 -32.81 1.41 -15.31
C PRO A 266 -32.28 1.56 -16.74
N LYS A 267 -33.06 1.05 -17.72
CA LYS A 267 -32.69 1.12 -19.14
C LYS A 267 -32.70 2.55 -19.73
N GLN A 268 -33.23 3.52 -19.00
CA GLN A 268 -33.26 4.94 -19.38
C GLN A 268 -31.91 5.65 -19.12
N LEU A 269 -31.04 5.04 -18.35
CA LEU A 269 -29.69 5.59 -18.07
C LEU A 269 -28.84 5.51 -19.33
N PRO A 270 -28.08 6.55 -19.67
CA PRO A 270 -27.01 6.45 -20.68
C PRO A 270 -26.04 5.31 -20.35
N ASP A 271 -25.60 4.59 -21.35
CA ASP A 271 -24.71 3.40 -21.15
C ASP A 271 -23.45 3.73 -20.34
N SER A 272 -22.84 4.90 -20.57
CA SER A 272 -21.67 5.35 -19.83
C SER A 272 -21.95 5.55 -18.33
N LEU A 273 -23.13 6.07 -17.98
CA LEU A 273 -23.53 6.25 -16.58
C LEU A 273 -23.94 4.91 -15.95
N ALA A 274 -24.59 4.04 -16.71
CA ALA A 274 -24.94 2.70 -16.24
C ALA A 274 -23.68 1.87 -15.91
N SER A 275 -22.68 1.89 -16.80
CA SER A 275 -21.40 1.21 -16.55
C SER A 275 -20.65 1.80 -15.36
N ALA A 276 -20.61 3.14 -15.23
CA ALA A 276 -19.96 3.78 -14.07
C ALA A 276 -20.65 3.42 -12.75
N LEU A 277 -21.98 3.43 -12.72
CA LEU A 277 -22.78 2.99 -11.56
C LEU A 277 -22.54 1.51 -11.23
N ALA A 278 -22.53 0.64 -12.25
CA ALA A 278 -22.27 -0.79 -12.07
C ALA A 278 -20.91 -1.06 -11.43
N VAL A 279 -19.87 -0.40 -11.93
CA VAL A 279 -18.49 -0.52 -11.39
C VAL A 279 -18.43 0.00 -9.95
N ASN A 280 -18.99 1.18 -9.67
CA ASN A 280 -18.98 1.74 -8.33
C ASN A 280 -19.70 0.83 -7.33
N LEU A 281 -20.89 0.32 -7.67
CA LEU A 281 -21.64 -0.61 -6.81
C LEU A 281 -20.87 -1.90 -6.51
N GLY A 282 -20.14 -2.42 -7.49
CA GLY A 282 -19.36 -3.63 -7.31
C GLY A 282 -18.06 -3.43 -6.53
N LEU A 283 -17.45 -2.25 -6.64
CA LEU A 283 -16.14 -1.99 -6.05
C LEU A 283 -16.20 -1.34 -4.67
N ILE A 284 -17.29 -0.67 -4.29
CA ILE A 284 -17.34 0.18 -3.10
C ILE A 284 -16.98 -0.56 -1.80
N LEU A 285 -17.54 -1.75 -1.55
CA LEU A 285 -17.22 -2.54 -0.35
C LEU A 285 -15.84 -3.18 -0.44
N TYR A 286 -15.39 -3.54 -1.64
CA TYR A 286 -14.04 -4.02 -1.85
C TYR A 286 -13.01 -2.91 -1.56
N GLN A 287 -13.25 -1.68 -2.02
CA GLN A 287 -12.40 -0.52 -1.74
C GLN A 287 -12.36 -0.21 -0.25
N ALA A 288 -13.53 -0.19 0.41
CA ALA A 288 -13.63 -0.04 1.87
C ALA A 288 -12.83 -1.12 2.61
N TYR A 289 -12.91 -2.38 2.15
CA TYR A 289 -12.20 -3.51 2.75
C TYR A 289 -10.68 -3.43 2.57
N GLN A 290 -10.21 -3.00 1.38
CA GLN A 290 -8.80 -3.05 1.00
C GLN A 290 -8.04 -1.76 1.29
N PHE A 291 -8.70 -0.61 1.08
CA PHE A 291 -8.05 0.70 1.19
C PHE A 291 -8.55 1.54 2.37
N HIS A 292 -9.58 1.07 3.08
CA HIS A 292 -10.18 1.76 4.22
C HIS A 292 -10.70 3.18 3.89
N THR A 293 -11.00 3.44 2.62
CA THR A 293 -11.45 4.74 2.13
C THR A 293 -12.56 4.54 1.11
N VAL A 294 -13.56 5.40 1.15
CA VAL A 294 -14.66 5.44 0.17
C VAL A 294 -14.78 6.85 -0.37
N SER A 295 -14.65 6.98 -1.69
CA SER A 295 -14.87 8.26 -2.36
C SER A 295 -16.37 8.57 -2.45
N LEU A 296 -16.77 9.74 -1.96
CA LEU A 296 -18.16 10.22 -2.05
C LEU A 296 -18.48 10.82 -3.41
N VAL A 297 -17.48 11.34 -4.09
CA VAL A 297 -17.62 12.06 -5.37
C VAL A 297 -17.32 11.18 -6.58
N SER A 298 -16.83 9.95 -6.39
CA SER A 298 -16.33 9.11 -7.48
C SER A 298 -17.31 8.93 -8.63
N LEU A 299 -18.60 8.76 -8.33
CA LEU A 299 -19.62 8.60 -9.36
C LEU A 299 -19.73 9.84 -10.27
N VAL A 300 -19.71 11.04 -9.66
CA VAL A 300 -19.87 12.29 -10.39
C VAL A 300 -18.55 12.70 -11.05
N ALA A 301 -17.42 12.54 -10.35
CA ALA A 301 -16.09 12.90 -10.83
C ALA A 301 -15.66 12.04 -12.03
N ASN A 302 -16.00 10.75 -12.03
CA ASN A 302 -15.63 9.84 -13.11
C ASN A 302 -16.26 10.20 -14.46
N ILE A 303 -17.46 10.80 -14.49
CA ILE A 303 -18.13 11.16 -15.74
C ILE A 303 -17.28 12.13 -16.59
N PRO A 304 -16.97 13.36 -16.14
CA PRO A 304 -16.18 14.29 -16.93
C PRO A 304 -14.72 13.81 -17.10
N VAL A 305 -14.15 13.19 -16.10
CA VAL A 305 -12.74 12.77 -16.14
C VAL A 305 -12.53 11.63 -17.15
N ILE A 306 -13.40 10.61 -17.18
CA ILE A 306 -13.35 9.55 -18.19
C ILE A 306 -13.63 10.10 -19.58
N TYR A 307 -14.60 11.02 -19.72
CA TYR A 307 -14.90 11.65 -21.00
C TYR A 307 -13.71 12.42 -21.55
N LEU A 308 -13.06 13.25 -20.73
CA LEU A 308 -11.84 13.96 -21.12
C LEU A 308 -10.70 13.00 -21.45
N THR A 309 -10.52 11.94 -20.66
CA THR A 309 -9.51 10.91 -20.92
C THR A 309 -9.73 10.22 -22.26
N GLY A 310 -10.98 10.07 -22.68
CA GLY A 310 -11.36 9.51 -23.99
C GLY A 310 -10.79 10.27 -25.19
N TYR A 311 -10.57 11.59 -25.08
CA TYR A 311 -9.90 12.43 -26.06
C TYR A 311 -8.42 12.60 -25.78
N PHE A 312 -8.05 12.69 -24.50
CA PHE A 312 -6.69 12.89 -24.06
C PHE A 312 -5.76 11.74 -24.48
N VAL A 313 -6.17 10.49 -24.27
CA VAL A 313 -5.35 9.29 -24.59
C VAL A 313 -5.02 9.18 -26.08
N PRO A 314 -5.97 9.30 -27.02
CA PRO A 314 -5.67 9.32 -28.45
C PRO A 314 -4.75 10.48 -28.86
N LEU A 315 -5.02 11.68 -28.35
CA LEU A 315 -4.21 12.85 -28.64
C LEU A 315 -2.77 12.70 -28.13
N ALA A 316 -2.62 12.21 -26.90
CA ALA A 316 -1.32 11.96 -26.29
C ALA A 316 -0.54 10.85 -27.03
N MET A 317 -1.24 9.80 -27.49
CA MET A 317 -0.62 8.75 -28.30
C MET A 317 -0.19 9.28 -29.67
N LEU A 318 -0.99 10.10 -30.32
CA LEU A 318 -0.61 10.76 -31.58
C LEU A 318 0.61 11.67 -31.38
N CYS A 319 0.63 12.45 -30.32
CA CYS A 319 1.78 13.30 -29.98
C CYS A 319 3.05 12.47 -29.78
N PHE A 320 2.96 11.34 -29.06
CA PHE A 320 4.06 10.40 -28.87
C PHE A 320 4.56 9.80 -30.21
N LEU A 321 3.66 9.41 -31.11
CA LEU A 321 4.01 8.91 -32.43
C LEU A 321 4.70 9.95 -33.29
N PHE A 322 4.19 11.19 -33.32
CA PHE A 322 4.79 12.26 -34.10
C PHE A 322 6.11 12.76 -33.52
N PHE A 323 6.32 12.66 -32.21
CA PHE A 323 7.62 12.91 -31.58
C PHE A 323 8.75 12.09 -32.22
N GLY A 324 8.46 10.80 -32.52
CA GLY A 324 9.43 9.91 -33.15
C GLY A 324 9.56 10.05 -34.68
N ILE A 325 8.59 10.69 -35.36
CA ILE A 325 8.47 10.70 -36.83
C ILE A 325 8.60 12.11 -37.40
N CYS A 326 7.96 13.11 -36.82
CA CYS A 326 7.86 14.45 -37.33
C CYS A 326 7.83 15.51 -36.20
N GLY A 327 8.98 16.13 -35.93
CA GLY A 327 9.11 17.12 -34.85
C GLY A 327 8.23 18.36 -35.02
N GLU A 328 7.92 18.76 -36.28
CA GLU A 328 7.02 19.90 -36.54
C GLU A 328 5.60 19.64 -36.10
N LEU A 329 5.04 18.45 -36.44
CA LEU A 329 3.71 18.04 -35.98
C LEU A 329 3.68 17.84 -34.46
N TYR A 330 4.73 17.28 -33.88
CA TYR A 330 4.88 17.22 -32.43
C TYR A 330 4.76 18.59 -31.78
N ALA A 331 5.54 19.58 -32.29
CA ALA A 331 5.53 20.95 -31.74
C ALA A 331 4.16 21.64 -31.86
N GLN A 332 3.38 21.34 -32.92
CA GLN A 332 2.03 21.88 -33.11
C GLN A 332 0.99 21.20 -32.17
N ILE A 333 1.12 19.92 -31.91
CA ILE A 333 0.15 19.15 -31.07
C ILE A 333 0.40 19.36 -29.58
N THR A 334 1.66 19.51 -29.15
CA THR A 334 2.04 19.61 -27.73
C THR A 334 1.29 20.70 -26.96
N PRO A 335 1.07 21.94 -27.48
CA PRO A 335 0.32 22.97 -26.75
C PRO A 335 -1.13 22.58 -26.44
N PHE A 336 -1.80 21.86 -27.38
CA PHE A 336 -3.15 21.35 -27.16
C PHE A 336 -3.17 20.23 -26.13
N LEU A 337 -2.16 19.37 -26.16
CA LEU A 337 -2.00 18.29 -25.19
C LEU A 337 -1.75 18.85 -23.79
N ASP A 338 -0.89 19.86 -23.65
CA ASP A 338 -0.64 20.55 -22.39
C ASP A 338 -1.90 21.24 -21.86
N ALA A 339 -2.69 21.90 -22.73
CA ALA A 339 -3.94 22.53 -22.36
C ALA A 339 -4.96 21.49 -21.85
N MET A 340 -5.05 20.36 -22.53
CA MET A 340 -5.95 19.27 -22.14
C MET A 340 -5.50 18.57 -20.84
N ALA A 341 -4.18 18.42 -20.62
CA ALA A 341 -3.64 17.93 -19.36
C ALA A 341 -4.00 18.85 -18.19
N ARG A 342 -3.80 20.16 -18.34
CA ARG A 342 -4.22 21.15 -17.34
C ARG A 342 -5.73 21.15 -17.10
N LEU A 343 -6.53 21.01 -18.16
CA LEU A 343 -8.00 20.91 -18.03
C LEU A 343 -8.39 19.65 -17.22
N LEU A 344 -7.77 18.52 -17.48
CA LEU A 344 -8.05 17.28 -16.78
C LEU A 344 -7.68 17.39 -15.30
N LEU A 345 -6.50 17.94 -14.98
CA LEU A 345 -6.07 18.24 -13.61
C LEU A 345 -7.03 19.22 -12.92
N PHE A 346 -7.42 20.30 -13.60
CA PHE A 346 -8.36 21.30 -13.08
C PHE A 346 -9.73 20.70 -12.78
N VAL A 347 -10.28 19.91 -13.71
CA VAL A 347 -11.56 19.23 -13.51
C VAL A 347 -11.48 18.24 -12.36
N ASN A 348 -10.41 17.43 -12.28
CA ASN A 348 -10.23 16.50 -11.17
C ASN A 348 -10.11 17.24 -9.83
N ASN A 349 -9.32 18.31 -9.76
CA ASN A 349 -9.16 19.11 -8.56
C ASN A 349 -10.48 19.76 -8.11
N GLY A 350 -11.35 20.14 -9.03
CA GLY A 350 -12.67 20.70 -8.72
C GLY A 350 -13.58 19.78 -7.89
N PHE A 351 -13.29 18.48 -7.85
CA PHE A 351 -14.01 17.50 -7.02
C PHE A 351 -13.37 17.26 -5.64
N THR A 352 -12.26 17.88 -5.32
CA THR A 352 -11.54 17.64 -4.05
C THR A 352 -12.32 18.17 -2.83
N LEU A 353 -13.25 19.12 -3.02
CA LEU A 353 -14.17 19.64 -1.98
C LEU A 353 -13.48 20.00 -0.65
N GLY A 354 -12.27 20.54 -0.73
CA GLY A 354 -11.52 20.89 0.48
C GLY A 354 -11.16 19.69 1.39
N GLY A 355 -10.98 18.51 0.80
CA GLY A 355 -10.65 17.27 1.52
C GLY A 355 -11.86 16.40 1.90
N ALA A 356 -13.09 16.82 1.55
CA ALA A 356 -14.31 16.06 1.85
C ALA A 356 -14.72 15.09 0.72
N SER A 357 -13.89 14.90 -0.29
CA SER A 357 -14.19 14.02 -1.44
C SER A 357 -14.18 12.53 -1.10
N ALA A 358 -13.46 12.15 -0.05
CA ALA A 358 -13.40 10.78 0.45
C ALA A 358 -13.60 10.72 1.96
N VAL A 359 -14.08 9.58 2.43
CA VAL A 359 -14.29 9.31 3.86
C VAL A 359 -13.53 8.06 4.23
N ASP A 360 -12.77 8.15 5.33
CA ASP A 360 -12.15 7.00 5.93
C ASP A 360 -13.19 6.10 6.60
N VAL A 361 -13.09 4.82 6.32
CA VAL A 361 -13.99 3.81 6.87
C VAL A 361 -13.18 2.69 7.51
N THR A 362 -13.67 2.17 8.61
CA THR A 362 -13.07 0.97 9.17
C THR A 362 -13.34 -0.23 8.27
N ARG A 363 -12.46 -1.21 8.32
CA ARG A 363 -12.56 -2.41 7.48
C ARG A 363 -13.90 -3.13 7.68
N PRO A 364 -14.75 -3.28 6.65
CA PRO A 364 -15.97 -4.06 6.77
C PRO A 364 -15.64 -5.54 7.01
N PRO A 365 -16.44 -6.26 7.80
CA PRO A 365 -16.22 -7.68 7.99
C PRO A 365 -16.38 -8.43 6.64
N LEU A 366 -15.51 -9.40 6.39
CA LEU A 366 -15.45 -10.12 5.12
C LEU A 366 -16.80 -10.77 4.76
N TRP A 367 -17.53 -11.32 5.73
CA TRP A 367 -18.84 -11.92 5.51
C TRP A 367 -19.85 -10.93 4.93
N LEU A 368 -19.80 -9.65 5.35
CA LEU A 368 -20.70 -8.60 4.84
C LEU A 368 -20.37 -8.29 3.37
N THR A 369 -19.10 -8.19 3.03
CA THR A 369 -18.64 -7.96 1.65
C THR A 369 -19.06 -9.12 0.74
N ILE A 370 -18.85 -10.37 1.18
CA ILE A 370 -19.26 -11.57 0.44
C ILE A 370 -20.78 -11.63 0.30
N PHE A 371 -21.53 -11.37 1.37
CA PHE A 371 -22.99 -11.41 1.36
C PHE A 371 -23.57 -10.34 0.42
N PHE A 372 -23.04 -9.12 0.47
CA PHE A 372 -23.47 -8.03 -0.42
C PHE A 372 -23.18 -8.37 -1.88
N LEU A 373 -21.94 -8.73 -2.22
CA LEU A 373 -21.57 -9.07 -3.59
C LEU A 373 -22.33 -10.29 -4.09
N GLY A 374 -22.42 -11.36 -3.28
CA GLY A 374 -23.18 -12.56 -3.61
C GLY A 374 -24.67 -12.29 -3.84
N GLY A 375 -25.28 -11.47 -2.98
CA GLY A 375 -26.66 -11.04 -3.13
C GLY A 375 -26.89 -10.18 -4.38
N ALA A 376 -25.96 -9.28 -4.68
CA ALA A 376 -26.03 -8.43 -5.87
C ALA A 376 -25.86 -9.24 -7.16
N PHE A 377 -24.89 -10.15 -7.21
CA PHE A 377 -24.71 -11.07 -8.34
C PHE A 377 -25.92 -12.02 -8.49
N PHE A 378 -26.46 -12.55 -7.38
CA PHE A 378 -27.68 -13.34 -7.42
C PHE A 378 -28.87 -12.56 -8.00
N ALA A 379 -29.08 -11.33 -7.52
CA ALA A 379 -30.16 -10.46 -8.03
C ALA A 379 -30.03 -10.15 -9.53
N ALA A 380 -28.79 -10.10 -10.03
CA ALA A 380 -28.49 -9.87 -11.45
C ALA A 380 -28.52 -11.15 -12.29
N SER A 381 -28.48 -12.33 -11.68
CA SER A 381 -28.39 -13.61 -12.36
C SER A 381 -29.69 -14.04 -13.05
N GLU A 382 -29.56 -14.91 -14.04
CA GLU A 382 -30.69 -15.57 -14.71
C GLU A 382 -31.46 -16.48 -13.74
N THR A 383 -30.77 -17.07 -12.75
CA THR A 383 -31.39 -17.89 -11.71
C THR A 383 -32.46 -17.11 -10.95
N CYS A 384 -32.21 -15.84 -10.60
CA CYS A 384 -33.20 -14.99 -9.97
C CYS A 384 -34.43 -14.77 -10.86
N LEU A 385 -34.24 -14.71 -12.18
CA LEU A 385 -35.33 -14.59 -13.16
C LEU A 385 -36.10 -15.91 -13.29
N LEU A 386 -35.41 -17.06 -13.34
CA LEU A 386 -36.01 -18.40 -13.45
C LEU A 386 -36.83 -18.79 -12.23
N LEU A 387 -36.39 -18.39 -11.03
CA LEU A 387 -37.12 -18.65 -9.78
C LEU A 387 -38.39 -17.82 -9.59
N ARG A 388 -38.90 -17.18 -10.64
CA ARG A 388 -40.09 -16.28 -10.63
C ARG A 388 -39.96 -15.10 -9.65
N LEU A 389 -38.74 -14.75 -9.25
CA LEU A 389 -38.48 -13.62 -8.35
C LEU A 389 -38.42 -12.26 -9.08
N ARG A 390 -38.75 -12.23 -10.38
CA ARG A 390 -38.71 -10.99 -11.20
C ARG A 390 -39.50 -9.83 -10.59
N LYS A 391 -40.68 -10.13 -10.01
CA LYS A 391 -41.52 -9.10 -9.35
C LYS A 391 -40.86 -8.57 -8.06
N LYS A 392 -40.08 -9.42 -7.33
CA LYS A 392 -39.41 -9.07 -6.08
C LYS A 392 -38.01 -8.49 -6.30
N ARG A 393 -37.49 -8.49 -7.52
CA ARG A 393 -36.13 -8.03 -7.84
C ARG A 393 -35.85 -6.61 -7.36
N LYS A 394 -36.80 -5.69 -7.56
CA LYS A 394 -36.70 -4.30 -7.08
C LYS A 394 -36.61 -4.23 -5.56
N GLN A 395 -37.35 -5.09 -4.84
CA GLN A 395 -37.30 -5.17 -3.38
C GLN A 395 -35.92 -5.73 -2.91
N ILE A 396 -35.44 -6.79 -3.57
CA ILE A 396 -34.10 -7.37 -3.27
C ILE A 396 -33.01 -6.32 -3.48
N CYS A 397 -33.02 -5.61 -4.61
CA CYS A 397 -32.06 -4.53 -4.89
C CYS A 397 -32.19 -3.39 -3.87
N GLY A 398 -33.41 -3.01 -3.47
CA GLY A 398 -33.64 -2.00 -2.43
C GLY A 398 -33.12 -2.44 -1.06
N CYS A 399 -33.33 -3.69 -0.67
CA CYS A 399 -32.76 -4.24 0.57
C CYS A 399 -31.23 -4.28 0.53
N LEU A 400 -30.63 -4.68 -0.59
CA LEU A 400 -29.17 -4.68 -0.73
C LEU A 400 -28.59 -3.28 -0.65
N LEU A 401 -29.22 -2.29 -1.29
CA LEU A 401 -28.83 -0.89 -1.19
C LEU A 401 -28.96 -0.37 0.24
N LEU A 402 -30.05 -0.71 0.94
CA LEU A 402 -30.24 -0.34 2.34
C LEU A 402 -29.17 -0.98 3.23
N ILE A 403 -28.85 -2.25 3.02
CA ILE A 403 -27.76 -2.94 3.74
C ILE A 403 -26.42 -2.25 3.50
N LEU A 404 -26.14 -1.86 2.25
CA LEU A 404 -24.94 -1.13 1.91
C LEU A 404 -24.86 0.22 2.64
N LEU A 405 -25.95 1.00 2.59
CA LEU A 405 -26.02 2.31 3.25
C LEU A 405 -25.89 2.19 4.77
N LEU A 406 -26.55 1.19 5.37
CA LEU A 406 -26.43 0.91 6.80
C LEU A 406 -25.02 0.46 7.16
N ALA A 407 -24.40 -0.42 6.36
CA ALA A 407 -23.03 -0.88 6.59
C ALA A 407 -22.03 0.29 6.54
N LEU A 408 -22.10 1.14 5.54
CA LEU A 408 -21.24 2.31 5.40
C LEU A 408 -21.52 3.35 6.50
N GLY A 409 -22.79 3.58 6.84
CA GLY A 409 -23.18 4.51 7.90
C GLY A 409 -22.73 4.04 9.29
N MET A 410 -22.88 2.76 9.60
CA MET A 410 -22.41 2.19 10.87
C MET A 410 -20.89 2.27 11.03
N GLN A 411 -20.12 2.13 9.95
CA GLN A 411 -18.66 2.20 9.99
C GLN A 411 -18.13 3.63 10.13
N GLY A 412 -18.85 4.63 9.59
CA GLY A 412 -18.51 6.05 9.80
C GLY A 412 -18.84 6.55 11.22
N LEU A 413 -19.77 5.91 11.93
CA LEU A 413 -20.34 6.46 13.15
C LEU A 413 -19.77 5.92 14.46
N THR A 414 -19.07 4.77 14.56
CA THR A 414 -18.52 4.34 15.88
C THR A 414 -18.22 2.85 16.02
N TYR A 415 -18.17 2.09 14.98
CA TYR A 415 -18.01 0.67 15.18
C TYR A 415 -16.55 0.30 15.45
N SER A 416 -16.24 0.08 16.72
CA SER A 416 -15.09 -0.73 17.12
C SER A 416 -15.60 -2.15 17.40
N PRO A 417 -15.47 -3.09 16.47
CA PRO A 417 -15.89 -4.48 16.72
C PRO A 417 -14.88 -5.21 17.61
N ILE A 418 -14.28 -4.50 18.55
CA ILE A 418 -13.16 -5.03 19.30
C ILE A 418 -13.68 -5.92 20.40
N THR A 419 -13.46 -7.18 20.18
CA THR A 419 -13.76 -8.24 21.11
C THR A 419 -12.63 -8.49 22.11
N HIS A 420 -11.45 -7.88 21.92
CA HIS A 420 -10.29 -8.17 22.77
C HIS A 420 -9.60 -6.87 23.21
N ASP A 421 -9.40 -6.77 24.51
CA ASP A 421 -8.51 -5.80 25.10
C ASP A 421 -7.08 -6.31 24.98
N ASP A 422 -6.18 -5.52 24.43
CA ASP A 422 -4.79 -5.92 24.15
C ASP A 422 -3.81 -4.75 24.17
N VAL A 423 -2.52 -5.09 24.24
CA VAL A 423 -1.40 -4.15 24.06
C VAL A 423 -0.63 -4.61 22.84
N ILE A 424 -0.50 -3.75 21.84
CA ILE A 424 0.16 -4.06 20.58
C ILE A 424 1.33 -3.10 20.35
N PHE A 425 2.53 -3.64 20.23
CA PHE A 425 3.71 -2.93 19.78
C PHE A 425 3.69 -2.93 18.25
N VAL A 426 3.29 -1.80 17.68
CA VAL A 426 3.10 -1.63 16.24
C VAL A 426 4.46 -1.55 15.55
N ASP A 427 4.63 -2.23 14.41
CA ASP A 427 5.83 -2.09 13.57
C ASP A 427 5.76 -0.76 12.80
N VAL A 428 6.35 0.27 13.36
CA VAL A 428 6.45 1.61 12.76
C VAL A 428 7.76 1.82 11.99
N GLY A 429 8.55 0.76 11.83
CA GLY A 429 9.93 0.80 11.35
C GLY A 429 10.88 1.15 12.49
N GLN A 430 11.87 2.04 12.24
CA GLN A 430 12.70 2.56 13.31
C GLN A 430 11.88 3.57 14.12
N GLY A 431 11.71 3.29 15.42
CA GLY A 431 10.92 4.10 16.34
C GLY A 431 9.94 3.29 17.20
N ASP A 432 9.26 3.97 18.11
CA ASP A 432 8.30 3.37 19.03
C ASP A 432 6.86 3.66 18.61
N GLY A 433 5.97 2.70 18.82
CA GLY A 433 4.54 2.87 18.62
C GLY A 433 3.77 1.77 19.36
N ILE A 434 3.04 2.13 20.41
CA ILE A 434 2.32 1.16 21.23
C ILE A 434 0.83 1.53 21.24
N HIS A 435 0.02 0.63 20.75
CA HIS A 435 -1.43 0.75 20.76
C HIS A 435 -2.02 -0.07 21.91
N LEU A 436 -2.63 0.62 22.85
CA LEU A 436 -3.31 0.03 23.97
C LEU A 436 -4.82 0.13 23.78
N ARG A 437 -5.49 -0.98 23.91
CA ARG A 437 -6.93 -1.14 23.77
C ARG A 437 -7.54 -1.64 25.08
N CYS A 438 -8.51 -0.89 25.63
CA CYS A 438 -9.20 -1.32 26.82
C CYS A 438 -10.60 -0.70 26.94
N GLY A 439 -11.62 -1.53 27.14
CA GLY A 439 -12.98 -1.07 27.36
C GLY A 439 -13.54 -0.19 26.23
N GLY A 440 -13.18 -0.45 24.98
CA GLY A 440 -13.58 0.32 23.81
C GLY A 440 -12.85 1.66 23.65
N LYS A 441 -11.81 1.90 24.44
CA LYS A 441 -10.91 3.07 24.36
C LYS A 441 -9.59 2.71 23.72
N ASN A 442 -9.03 3.66 22.97
CA ASN A 442 -7.77 3.50 22.24
C ASN A 442 -6.78 4.55 22.71
N LEU A 443 -5.64 4.11 23.21
CA LEU A 443 -4.50 4.93 23.58
C LEU A 443 -3.33 4.57 22.66
N LEU A 444 -2.69 5.58 22.10
CA LEU A 444 -1.44 5.43 21.35
C LEU A 444 -0.30 6.04 22.16
N ILE A 445 0.70 5.25 22.53
CA ILE A 445 1.94 5.74 23.13
C ILE A 445 3.01 5.69 22.05
N ASP A 446 3.60 6.84 21.78
CA ASP A 446 4.48 7.09 20.64
C ASP A 446 3.86 6.72 19.29
N GLY A 447 4.48 7.02 18.18
CA GLY A 447 3.90 6.78 16.86
C GLY A 447 4.94 6.56 15.77
N GLY A 448 6.19 6.37 16.15
CA GLY A 448 7.28 6.31 15.19
C GLY A 448 7.46 7.64 14.47
N GLY A 449 8.17 7.59 13.37
CA GLY A 449 8.33 8.73 12.48
C GLY A 449 9.56 8.62 11.59
N SER A 450 9.44 9.18 10.41
CA SER A 450 10.55 9.30 9.46
C SER A 450 10.35 10.54 8.61
N ILE A 451 11.42 11.29 8.35
CA ILE A 451 11.39 12.45 7.46
C ILE A 451 11.13 12.04 6.00
N ARG A 452 11.53 10.81 5.63
CA ARG A 452 11.41 10.29 4.26
C ARG A 452 10.12 9.51 3.99
N TYR A 453 9.37 9.18 5.03
CA TYR A 453 8.21 8.32 4.92
C TYR A 453 7.14 8.73 5.93
N ASP A 454 5.95 8.99 5.45
CA ASP A 454 4.81 9.34 6.30
C ASP A 454 4.29 8.11 7.04
N VAL A 455 4.79 7.91 8.25
CA VAL A 455 4.42 6.78 9.12
C VAL A 455 2.95 6.92 9.57
N GLY A 456 2.51 8.15 9.84
CA GLY A 456 1.14 8.42 10.28
C GLY A 456 0.10 7.98 9.27
N GLN A 457 0.23 8.42 8.01
CA GLN A 457 -0.75 8.14 6.96
C GLN A 457 -0.53 6.76 6.30
N LYS A 458 0.72 6.31 6.15
CA LYS A 458 1.03 5.09 5.37
C LYS A 458 1.13 3.82 6.24
N THR A 459 1.26 3.95 7.58
CA THR A 459 1.37 2.81 8.50
C THR A 459 0.29 2.84 9.59
N LEU A 460 0.25 3.91 10.41
CA LEU A 460 -0.66 3.96 11.58
C LEU A 460 -2.13 4.04 11.16
N LYS A 461 -2.48 4.91 10.22
CA LYS A 461 -3.87 5.07 9.76
C LYS A 461 -4.45 3.77 9.16
N PRO A 462 -3.81 3.09 8.20
CA PRO A 462 -4.29 1.79 7.70
C PRO A 462 -4.37 0.72 8.80
N TYR A 463 -3.39 0.69 9.71
CA TYR A 463 -3.40 -0.21 10.85
C TYR A 463 -4.64 0.02 11.73
N PHE A 464 -4.94 1.27 12.10
CA PHE A 464 -6.11 1.58 12.94
C PHE A 464 -7.42 1.26 12.23
N LEU A 465 -7.61 1.76 11.01
CA LEU A 465 -8.83 1.53 10.25
C LEU A 465 -9.05 0.04 9.95
N GLY A 466 -7.97 -0.67 9.62
CA GLY A 466 -8.00 -2.11 9.38
C GLY A 466 -8.39 -2.91 10.62
N ASN A 467 -8.01 -2.44 11.81
CA ASN A 467 -8.37 -3.03 13.09
C ASN A 467 -9.68 -2.48 13.68
N GLY A 468 -10.50 -1.77 12.89
CA GLY A 468 -11.81 -1.27 13.32
C GLY A 468 -11.74 -0.03 14.22
N VAL A 469 -10.59 0.65 14.30
CA VAL A 469 -10.41 1.86 15.11
C VAL A 469 -10.57 3.09 14.22
N SER A 470 -11.60 3.89 14.47
CA SER A 470 -11.90 5.13 13.74
C SER A 470 -11.45 6.41 14.47
N SER A 471 -10.96 6.28 15.71
CA SER A 471 -10.42 7.40 16.47
C SER A 471 -9.52 6.93 17.60
N ILE A 472 -8.53 7.75 17.96
CA ILE A 472 -7.70 7.60 19.14
C ILE A 472 -8.23 8.54 20.23
N ASP A 473 -8.46 8.00 21.44
CA ASP A 473 -8.94 8.80 22.56
C ASP A 473 -7.82 9.66 23.15
N LEU A 474 -6.61 9.11 23.27
CA LEU A 474 -5.42 9.81 23.72
C LEU A 474 -4.19 9.33 22.95
N ALA A 475 -3.44 10.26 22.39
CA ALA A 475 -2.08 10.02 21.89
C ALA A 475 -1.09 10.66 22.85
N LEU A 476 -0.18 9.86 23.38
CA LEU A 476 0.82 10.23 24.37
C LEU A 476 2.19 9.98 23.77
N ALA A 477 3.06 10.99 23.75
CA ALA A 477 4.44 10.80 23.36
C ALA A 477 5.36 10.81 24.60
N THR A 478 6.33 9.91 24.62
CA THR A 478 7.34 9.85 25.68
C THR A 478 8.23 11.09 25.65
N HIS A 479 8.59 11.55 24.44
CA HIS A 479 9.39 12.76 24.18
C HIS A 479 9.20 13.20 22.70
N ARG A 480 9.91 14.27 22.27
CA ARG A 480 9.68 14.91 20.95
C ARG A 480 10.59 14.44 19.83
N HIS A 481 11.41 13.42 20.01
CA HIS A 481 12.25 12.92 18.92
C HIS A 481 11.38 12.43 17.77
N THR A 482 11.94 12.54 16.56
CA THR A 482 11.23 12.26 15.30
C THR A 482 10.63 10.86 15.28
N ASP A 483 11.36 9.85 15.72
CA ASP A 483 10.99 8.45 15.72
C ASP A 483 10.03 8.03 16.87
N HIS A 484 9.52 9.00 17.64
CA HIS A 484 8.46 8.82 18.63
C HIS A 484 7.23 9.68 18.34
N TYR A 485 7.44 10.97 17.99
CA TYR A 485 6.37 11.96 17.93
C TYR A 485 5.85 12.26 16.52
N LEU A 486 6.73 12.20 15.48
CA LEU A 486 6.36 12.68 14.13
C LEU A 486 5.18 11.88 13.55
N GLY A 487 5.16 10.56 13.71
CA GLY A 487 4.08 9.71 13.21
C GLY A 487 2.73 10.01 13.84
N GLN A 488 2.69 10.39 15.13
CA GLN A 488 1.45 10.88 15.77
C GLN A 488 0.98 12.21 15.17
N SER A 489 1.91 13.11 14.84
CA SER A 489 1.58 14.39 14.23
C SER A 489 1.02 14.20 12.83
N GLN A 490 1.68 13.39 12.00
CA GLN A 490 1.23 13.01 10.67
C GLN A 490 -0.14 12.31 10.71
N LEU A 491 -0.35 11.40 11.68
CA LEU A 491 -1.64 10.73 11.86
C LEU A 491 -2.76 11.73 12.14
N ALA A 492 -2.51 12.70 13.03
CA ALA A 492 -3.51 13.67 13.47
C ALA A 492 -3.95 14.67 12.38
N GLU A 493 -3.23 14.77 11.26
CA GLU A 493 -3.63 15.61 10.13
C GLU A 493 -4.92 15.14 9.47
N ASN A 494 -5.09 13.82 9.30
CA ASN A 494 -6.21 13.24 8.58
C ASN A 494 -6.89 12.07 9.32
N PHE A 495 -6.64 11.93 10.63
CA PHE A 495 -7.26 10.92 11.47
C PHE A 495 -7.68 11.53 12.81
N ARG A 496 -8.82 11.12 13.32
CA ARG A 496 -9.39 11.70 14.54
C ARG A 496 -8.60 11.28 15.78
N VAL A 497 -7.78 12.18 16.30
CA VAL A 497 -7.11 12.07 17.61
C VAL A 497 -7.75 13.07 18.57
N ARG A 498 -8.42 12.60 19.63
CA ARG A 498 -9.22 13.46 20.53
C ARG A 498 -8.36 14.32 21.45
N LYS A 499 -7.29 13.73 21.99
CA LYS A 499 -6.37 14.41 22.90
C LYS A 499 -4.94 14.00 22.59
N ARG A 500 -4.03 14.95 22.63
CA ARG A 500 -2.58 14.72 22.45
C ARG A 500 -1.84 15.30 23.64
N GLN A 501 -0.83 14.59 24.11
CA GLN A 501 0.02 14.99 25.22
C GLN A 501 1.45 14.55 24.95
N VAL A 502 2.42 15.41 25.23
CA VAL A 502 3.85 15.10 25.14
C VAL A 502 4.45 15.23 26.54
N GLY A 503 5.15 14.20 26.97
CA GLY A 503 5.79 14.14 28.27
C GLY A 503 4.83 14.20 29.45
N LEU A 504 5.12 13.45 30.48
CA LEU A 504 4.44 13.50 31.77
C LEU A 504 5.48 13.33 32.88
N MET A 505 5.25 14.00 34.01
CA MET A 505 6.11 13.91 35.18
C MET A 505 5.74 12.71 36.08
N ALA A 506 6.72 12.21 36.79
CA ALA A 506 6.55 11.17 37.81
C ALA A 506 5.40 11.48 38.79
N GLY A 507 4.64 10.44 39.12
CA GLY A 507 3.47 10.54 39.99
C GLY A 507 2.17 10.87 39.27
N MET A 508 2.20 11.26 37.98
CA MET A 508 0.98 11.43 37.21
C MET A 508 0.39 10.07 36.81
N THR A 509 -0.95 9.97 36.89
CA THR A 509 -1.70 8.76 36.54
C THR A 509 -2.75 9.08 35.51
N ILE A 510 -2.84 8.24 34.46
CA ILE A 510 -3.86 8.32 33.41
C ILE A 510 -4.79 7.14 33.51
N ARG A 511 -6.07 7.40 33.71
CA ARG A 511 -7.16 6.43 33.58
C ARG A 511 -7.91 6.72 32.28
N PHE A 512 -7.75 5.89 31.28
CA PHE A 512 -8.31 6.10 29.94
C PHE A 512 -9.51 5.19 29.65
N SER A 513 -9.75 4.18 30.48
CA SER A 513 -10.87 3.24 30.37
C SER A 513 -11.72 3.25 31.65
N LYS A 514 -12.91 2.62 31.56
CA LYS A 514 -13.77 2.39 32.74
C LYS A 514 -13.31 1.21 33.60
N ASP A 515 -12.37 0.41 33.12
CA ASP A 515 -11.79 -0.69 33.89
C ASP A 515 -10.80 -0.13 34.89
N GLU A 516 -11.17 -0.16 36.16
CA GLU A 516 -10.36 0.38 37.28
C GLU A 516 -9.03 -0.38 37.46
N ASN A 517 -8.93 -1.61 36.92
CA ASN A 517 -7.72 -2.42 36.96
C ASN A 517 -6.75 -2.12 35.81
N VAL A 518 -7.04 -1.09 34.99
CA VAL A 518 -6.18 -0.67 33.87
C VAL A 518 -5.91 0.82 33.94
N TRP A 519 -4.66 1.17 34.25
CA TRP A 519 -4.19 2.56 34.30
C TRP A 519 -2.72 2.66 33.91
N LEU A 520 -2.31 3.85 33.50
CA LEU A 520 -0.94 4.21 33.20
C LEU A 520 -0.40 5.13 34.31
N GLU A 521 0.74 4.78 34.87
CA GLU A 521 1.45 5.55 35.86
C GLU A 521 2.77 6.06 35.26
N THR A 522 3.09 7.33 35.47
CA THR A 522 4.38 7.89 35.09
C THR A 522 5.39 7.73 36.23
N LEU A 523 6.51 7.08 35.95
CA LEU A 523 7.58 6.82 36.92
C LEU A 523 8.73 7.81 36.79
N TRP A 524 8.94 8.39 35.62
CA TRP A 524 10.04 9.30 35.27
C TRP A 524 9.61 10.25 34.13
N PRO A 525 10.18 11.46 33.97
CA PRO A 525 11.16 12.15 34.84
C PRO A 525 10.48 12.84 36.05
N LEU A 526 11.29 13.32 36.99
CA LEU A 526 10.79 14.10 38.13
C LEU A 526 10.36 15.49 37.72
N THR A 527 11.02 16.07 36.71
CA THR A 527 10.71 17.39 36.11
C THR A 527 10.83 17.26 34.59
N LEU A 528 9.94 17.94 33.86
CA LEU A 528 10.09 18.04 32.40
C LEU A 528 11.13 19.09 32.03
N ALA A 529 11.79 18.92 30.90
CA ALA A 529 12.68 19.92 30.34
C ALA A 529 11.95 21.24 30.10
N GLU A 530 12.55 22.37 30.49
CA GLU A 530 11.95 23.70 30.27
C GLU A 530 11.92 24.07 28.78
N ASP A 531 12.98 23.67 28.02
CA ASP A 531 13.07 23.88 26.57
C ASP A 531 12.80 22.56 25.85
N PRO A 532 11.75 22.48 25.03
CA PRO A 532 11.45 21.28 24.25
C PRO A 532 12.53 20.86 23.25
N GLN A 533 13.47 21.75 22.90
CA GLN A 533 14.60 21.45 22.02
C GLN A 533 15.81 20.85 22.75
N GLN A 534 15.79 20.86 24.08
CA GLN A 534 16.81 20.30 24.95
C GLN A 534 16.34 19.00 25.63
N GLU A 535 15.27 18.37 25.14
CA GLU A 535 14.87 17.04 25.60
C GLU A 535 15.95 16.04 25.24
N GLU A 536 16.60 15.50 26.24
CA GLU A 536 17.60 14.44 26.10
C GLU A 536 17.00 13.08 26.50
N ASN A 537 17.59 11.97 26.02
CA ASN A 537 17.04 10.63 26.25
C ASN A 537 16.89 10.28 27.73
N HIS A 538 17.80 10.77 28.61
CA HIS A 538 17.70 10.52 30.06
C HIS A 538 16.49 11.16 30.74
N SER A 539 15.79 12.09 30.09
CA SER A 539 14.61 12.80 30.60
C SER A 539 13.30 12.38 29.92
N CYS A 540 13.29 11.36 29.08
CA CYS A 540 12.06 10.89 28.45
C CYS A 540 11.09 10.29 29.47
N SER A 541 9.78 10.36 29.17
CA SER A 541 8.76 9.85 30.09
C SER A 541 8.73 8.32 30.11
N VAL A 542 8.81 7.76 31.31
CA VAL A 542 8.73 6.31 31.56
C VAL A 542 7.36 5.99 32.16
N PHE A 543 6.68 5.05 31.56
CA PHE A 543 5.34 4.65 31.98
C PHE A 543 5.31 3.22 32.48
N MET A 544 4.61 3.00 33.60
CA MET A 544 4.18 1.68 34.05
C MET A 544 2.71 1.51 33.67
N LEU A 545 2.42 0.61 32.74
CA LEU A 545 1.06 0.18 32.48
C LEU A 545 0.69 -0.93 33.45
N HIS A 546 -0.29 -0.65 34.29
CA HIS A 546 -0.96 -1.64 35.11
C HIS A 546 -2.14 -2.20 34.33
N TYR A 547 -2.13 -3.51 34.09
CA TYR A 547 -3.13 -4.16 33.26
C TYR A 547 -3.64 -5.45 33.91
N ARG A 548 -4.73 -5.35 34.67
CA ARG A 548 -5.41 -6.49 35.34
C ARG A 548 -4.45 -7.40 36.12
N GLY A 549 -3.54 -6.79 36.87
CA GLY A 549 -2.54 -7.49 37.70
C GLY A 549 -1.20 -7.76 37.04
N TYR A 550 -1.05 -7.46 35.75
CA TYR A 550 0.23 -7.46 35.06
C TYR A 550 0.81 -6.06 34.97
N ARG A 551 2.13 -5.97 34.81
CA ARG A 551 2.85 -4.71 34.70
C ARG A 551 3.71 -4.69 33.44
N VAL A 552 3.55 -3.65 32.61
CA VAL A 552 4.35 -3.40 31.42
C VAL A 552 5.09 -2.10 31.59
N LEU A 553 6.41 -2.15 31.63
CA LEU A 553 7.28 -0.97 31.74
C LEU A 553 7.64 -0.48 30.34
N ILE A 554 7.30 0.77 30.05
CA ILE A 554 7.52 1.45 28.77
C ILE A 554 8.53 2.56 29.03
N THR A 555 9.77 2.39 28.56
CA THR A 555 10.91 3.25 28.89
C THR A 555 11.21 4.32 27.84
N GLY A 556 10.47 4.36 26.71
CA GLY A 556 10.82 5.23 25.59
C GLY A 556 12.28 5.05 25.20
N ASP A 557 13.01 6.15 25.05
CA ASP A 557 14.44 6.12 24.72
C ASP A 557 15.36 6.36 25.95
N LEU A 558 14.85 6.02 27.15
CA LEU A 558 15.64 6.17 28.36
C LEU A 558 17.02 5.51 28.21
N ASP A 559 18.06 6.28 28.42
CA ASP A 559 19.44 5.82 28.37
C ASP A 559 19.92 5.33 29.74
N GLU A 560 21.13 4.79 29.80
CA GLU A 560 21.74 4.21 31.00
C GLU A 560 21.82 5.25 32.14
N GLU A 561 22.10 6.51 31.84
CA GLU A 561 22.15 7.58 32.83
C GLU A 561 20.78 7.79 33.46
N GLY A 562 19.73 7.90 32.65
CA GLY A 562 18.36 8.03 33.12
C GLY A 562 17.86 6.79 33.88
N GLU A 563 18.21 5.57 33.41
CA GLU A 563 17.87 4.32 34.10
C GLU A 563 18.48 4.27 35.51
N LEU A 564 19.77 4.63 35.65
CA LEU A 564 20.48 4.63 36.92
C LEU A 564 19.99 5.76 37.85
N ALA A 565 19.69 6.95 37.31
CA ALA A 565 19.12 8.05 38.07
C ALA A 565 17.73 7.69 38.63
N MET A 566 16.85 7.11 37.79
CA MET A 566 15.55 6.61 38.21
C MET A 566 15.69 5.52 39.28
N LEU A 567 16.59 4.56 39.07
CA LEU A 567 16.86 3.49 40.04
C LEU A 567 17.31 4.05 41.39
N ALA A 568 18.28 4.98 41.41
CA ALA A 568 18.76 5.62 42.63
C ALA A 568 17.64 6.37 43.37
N TYR A 569 16.74 7.05 42.65
CA TYR A 569 15.59 7.75 43.23
C TYR A 569 14.65 6.79 43.98
N TYR A 570 14.30 5.63 43.35
CA TYR A 570 13.43 4.65 43.99
C TYR A 570 14.11 3.86 45.10
N GLN A 571 15.43 3.61 44.99
CA GLN A 571 16.23 3.00 46.05
C GLN A 571 16.29 3.84 47.29
N GLY A 572 16.51 5.17 47.13
CA GLY A 572 16.55 6.12 48.25
C GLY A 572 15.23 6.22 49.03
N ARG A 573 14.12 5.73 48.42
CA ARG A 573 12.78 5.69 49.04
C ARG A 573 12.36 4.29 49.50
N ASN A 574 13.17 3.27 49.29
CA ASN A 574 12.78 1.87 49.48
C ASN A 574 11.55 1.46 48.65
N GLU A 575 11.39 2.01 47.45
CA GLU A 575 10.24 1.82 46.56
C GLU A 575 10.62 1.06 45.25
N THR A 576 11.72 0.33 45.20
CA THR A 576 12.20 -0.36 44.00
C THR A 576 11.21 -1.36 43.42
N GLU A 577 10.31 -1.93 44.25
CA GLU A 577 9.23 -2.80 43.79
C GLU A 577 8.28 -2.13 42.79
N ARG A 578 8.22 -0.80 42.73
CA ARG A 578 7.43 -0.06 41.73
C ARG A 578 8.02 -0.20 40.32
N LEU A 579 9.30 -0.50 40.19
CA LEU A 579 9.99 -0.68 38.89
C LEU A 579 9.86 -2.10 38.35
N ARG A 580 9.45 -3.09 39.18
CA ARG A 580 9.26 -4.48 38.69
C ARG A 580 8.17 -4.56 37.64
N ALA A 581 8.44 -5.29 36.57
CA ALA A 581 7.50 -5.47 35.45
C ALA A 581 7.55 -6.88 34.88
N ASP A 582 6.42 -7.39 34.41
CA ASP A 582 6.35 -8.66 33.69
C ASP A 582 6.88 -8.54 32.26
N VAL A 583 6.66 -7.36 31.66
CA VAL A 583 7.10 -7.03 30.30
C VAL A 583 7.86 -5.72 30.32
N LEU A 584 8.99 -5.69 29.63
CA LEU A 584 9.81 -4.50 29.42
C LEU A 584 9.80 -4.11 27.94
N LYS A 585 9.37 -2.90 27.60
CA LYS A 585 9.76 -2.25 26.36
C LYS A 585 11.17 -1.73 26.55
N VAL A 586 12.12 -2.30 25.83
CA VAL A 586 13.56 -2.02 25.97
C VAL A 586 13.86 -0.58 25.55
N GLY A 587 14.65 0.12 26.35
CA GLY A 587 15.01 1.53 26.12
C GLY A 587 15.81 1.72 24.84
N HIS A 588 15.63 2.87 24.20
CA HIS A 588 16.40 3.38 23.07
C HIS A 588 16.64 2.32 21.97
N HIS A 589 15.58 1.61 21.58
CA HIS A 589 15.56 0.56 20.54
C HIS A 589 16.60 -0.54 20.72
N GLY A 590 17.09 -0.74 21.96
CA GLY A 590 18.17 -1.68 22.27
C GLY A 590 19.55 -1.11 21.97
N SER A 591 19.74 0.19 22.10
CA SER A 591 21.08 0.82 22.06
C SER A 591 22.00 0.25 23.14
N LYS A 592 23.30 0.17 22.85
CA LYS A 592 24.32 -0.21 23.85
C LYS A 592 24.32 0.70 25.10
N THR A 593 23.79 1.93 24.95
CA THR A 593 23.67 2.94 26.01
C THR A 593 22.36 2.83 26.78
N SER A 594 21.68 1.71 26.78
CA SER A 594 20.46 1.45 27.54
C SER A 594 20.47 0.04 28.14
N SER A 595 19.45 -0.26 28.93
CA SER A 595 19.28 -1.57 29.58
C SER A 595 20.46 -1.97 30.47
N ALA A 596 20.83 -1.06 31.39
CA ALA A 596 21.89 -1.29 32.37
C ALA A 596 21.64 -2.57 33.19
N ALA A 597 22.69 -3.32 33.50
CA ALA A 597 22.58 -4.57 34.25
C ALA A 597 21.84 -4.40 35.59
N ALA A 598 22.16 -3.36 36.36
CA ALA A 598 21.55 -3.07 37.65
C ALA A 598 20.04 -2.71 37.49
N PHE A 599 19.67 -2.02 36.42
CA PHE A 599 18.28 -1.70 36.11
C PHE A 599 17.48 -2.96 35.77
N LEU A 600 18.03 -3.83 34.89
CA LEU A 600 17.40 -5.10 34.51
C LEU A 600 17.21 -6.05 35.72
N ASP A 601 18.15 -6.05 36.67
CA ASP A 601 18.07 -6.88 37.88
C ASP A 601 16.90 -6.46 38.79
N VAL A 602 16.56 -5.17 38.81
CA VAL A 602 15.43 -4.66 39.60
C VAL A 602 14.12 -4.83 38.84
N VAL A 603 14.07 -4.50 37.55
CA VAL A 603 12.86 -4.64 36.73
C VAL A 603 12.46 -6.10 36.62
N ASN A 604 13.43 -7.00 36.45
CA ASN A 604 13.29 -8.46 36.38
C ASN A 604 12.17 -8.92 35.45
N PRO A 605 12.19 -8.50 34.17
CA PRO A 605 11.10 -8.82 33.24
C PRO A 605 11.16 -10.28 32.76
N ARG A 606 10.03 -10.87 32.46
CA ARG A 606 9.93 -12.19 31.81
C ARG A 606 9.98 -12.09 30.30
N ILE A 607 9.46 -10.98 29.75
CA ILE A 607 9.37 -10.68 28.33
C ILE A 607 10.00 -9.30 28.08
N ALA A 608 10.81 -9.20 27.05
CA ALA A 608 11.33 -7.93 26.54
C ALA A 608 10.85 -7.71 25.09
N VAL A 609 10.35 -6.52 24.81
CA VAL A 609 9.98 -6.10 23.46
C VAL A 609 10.91 -5.00 23.01
N ILE A 610 11.59 -5.20 21.88
CA ILE A 610 12.47 -4.21 21.25
C ILE A 610 11.76 -3.67 20.01
N GLN A 611 11.33 -2.42 20.07
CA GLN A 611 10.79 -1.72 18.91
C GLN A 611 11.94 -1.16 18.09
N VAL A 612 12.20 -1.78 16.97
CA VAL A 612 13.35 -1.48 16.10
C VAL A 612 13.00 -1.85 14.66
N GLY A 613 13.45 -1.05 13.71
CA GLY A 613 13.36 -1.33 12.29
C GLY A 613 14.73 -1.51 11.65
N LYS A 614 14.75 -1.56 10.32
CA LYS A 614 16.00 -1.58 9.57
C LYS A 614 16.76 -0.26 9.80
N ASN A 615 17.93 -0.34 10.40
CA ASN A 615 18.72 0.81 10.78
C ASN A 615 20.21 0.62 10.46
N ASN A 616 20.97 1.73 10.48
CA ASN A 616 22.43 1.75 10.32
C ASN A 616 23.16 2.03 11.65
N TYR A 617 22.42 2.09 12.77
CA TYR A 617 22.96 2.39 14.09
C TYR A 617 23.50 1.14 14.80
N GLY A 618 23.20 -0.05 14.26
CA GLY A 618 23.56 -1.33 14.88
C GLY A 618 22.63 -1.74 16.03
N HIS A 619 21.41 -1.22 16.05
CA HIS A 619 20.37 -1.59 17.02
C HIS A 619 19.57 -2.81 16.56
N PRO A 620 19.16 -3.72 17.48
CA PRO A 620 19.60 -3.77 18.87
C PRO A 620 21.05 -4.22 18.97
N SER A 621 21.80 -3.67 19.93
CA SER A 621 23.19 -4.03 20.12
C SER A 621 23.33 -5.46 20.65
N PRO A 622 24.40 -6.20 20.27
CA PRO A 622 24.65 -7.54 20.79
C PRO A 622 24.71 -7.57 22.32
N GLU A 623 25.30 -6.53 22.93
CA GLU A 623 25.49 -6.44 24.38
C GLU A 623 24.15 -6.38 25.13
N VAL A 624 23.12 -5.69 24.57
CA VAL A 624 21.78 -5.66 25.17
C VAL A 624 21.12 -7.02 25.04
N LEU A 625 21.22 -7.66 23.87
CA LEU A 625 20.68 -9.00 23.66
C LEU A 625 21.30 -10.02 24.61
N GLU A 626 22.61 -9.99 24.81
CA GLU A 626 23.33 -10.85 25.75
C GLU A 626 22.87 -10.61 27.20
N ARG A 627 22.77 -9.34 27.64
CA ARG A 627 22.26 -8.98 28.98
C ARG A 627 20.86 -9.52 29.27
N LEU A 628 19.95 -9.44 28.28
CA LEU A 628 18.59 -9.97 28.39
C LEU A 628 18.58 -11.50 28.38
N THR A 629 19.33 -12.13 27.47
CA THR A 629 19.40 -13.58 27.34
C THR A 629 20.02 -14.25 28.57
N ALA A 630 21.08 -13.66 29.13
CA ALA A 630 21.73 -14.14 30.34
C ALA A 630 20.80 -14.17 31.56
N ARG A 631 19.71 -13.37 31.54
CA ARG A 631 18.67 -13.34 32.57
C ARG A 631 17.46 -14.24 32.26
N GLY A 632 17.51 -14.99 31.15
CA GLY A 632 16.40 -15.86 30.73
C GLY A 632 15.20 -15.08 30.22
N VAL A 633 15.35 -13.82 29.82
CA VAL A 633 14.27 -12.98 29.30
C VAL A 633 13.93 -13.40 27.88
N GLN A 634 12.64 -13.61 27.59
CA GLN A 634 12.18 -13.89 26.24
C GLN A 634 12.11 -12.59 25.42
N VAL A 635 12.88 -12.51 24.33
CA VAL A 635 13.02 -11.28 23.53
C VAL A 635 12.21 -11.36 22.25
N PHE A 636 11.40 -10.33 22.00
CA PHE A 636 10.67 -10.12 20.74
C PHE A 636 11.10 -8.79 20.11
N ARG A 637 11.19 -8.74 18.75
CA ARG A 637 11.69 -7.59 18.00
C ARG A 637 10.79 -7.31 16.80
N ASN A 638 10.43 -6.04 16.53
CA ASN A 638 9.57 -5.70 15.41
C ASN A 638 10.22 -5.98 14.03
N ASP A 639 11.52 -5.78 13.87
CA ASP A 639 12.23 -6.07 12.61
C ASP A 639 12.19 -7.55 12.21
N VAL A 640 12.04 -8.45 13.18
CA VAL A 640 11.91 -9.90 12.99
C VAL A 640 10.46 -10.35 12.99
N HIS A 641 9.69 -9.95 14.00
CA HIS A 641 8.37 -10.48 14.29
C HIS A 641 7.21 -9.62 13.74
N GLY A 642 7.49 -8.42 13.20
CA GLY A 642 6.45 -7.44 12.88
C GLY A 642 5.77 -6.93 14.14
N ALA A 643 4.50 -6.60 14.05
CA ALA A 643 3.69 -6.20 15.21
C ALA A 643 3.64 -7.33 16.25
N ILE A 644 3.75 -6.96 17.53
CA ILE A 644 3.81 -7.87 18.67
C ILE A 644 2.63 -7.55 19.58
N GLY A 645 1.69 -8.47 19.71
CA GLY A 645 0.50 -8.33 20.54
C GLY A 645 0.64 -9.10 21.86
N LEU A 646 0.29 -8.45 22.96
CA LEU A 646 0.23 -9.08 24.28
C LEU A 646 -1.24 -9.31 24.65
N GLN A 647 -1.61 -10.57 24.88
CA GLN A 647 -2.90 -10.96 25.41
C GLN A 647 -2.75 -11.45 26.86
N PHE A 648 -3.39 -10.75 27.78
CA PHE A 648 -3.32 -11.07 29.21
C PHE A 648 -4.44 -12.05 29.58
N GLN A 649 -4.07 -13.30 29.89
CA GLN A 649 -4.99 -14.42 30.10
C GLN A 649 -5.31 -14.69 31.59
N GLY A 650 -5.40 -13.67 32.41
CA GLY A 650 -5.66 -13.79 33.85
C GLY A 650 -4.57 -14.65 34.53
N LYS A 651 -4.96 -15.74 35.21
CA LYS A 651 -4.00 -16.65 35.89
C LYS A 651 -3.13 -17.46 34.92
N ASN A 652 -3.46 -17.50 33.62
CA ASN A 652 -2.78 -18.36 32.63
C ASN A 652 -1.54 -17.69 32.01
N GLY A 653 -1.20 -16.45 32.41
CA GLY A 653 0.00 -15.76 31.95
C GLY A 653 -0.24 -14.80 30.80
N ILE A 654 0.84 -14.43 30.12
CA ILE A 654 0.86 -13.54 28.97
C ILE A 654 1.09 -14.38 27.73
N ARG A 655 0.17 -14.31 26.78
CA ARG A 655 0.35 -14.87 25.44
C ARG A 655 0.88 -13.77 24.53
N VAL A 656 1.95 -14.08 23.78
CA VAL A 656 2.51 -13.18 22.78
C VAL A 656 2.12 -13.69 21.40
N ASP A 657 1.45 -12.84 20.63
CA ASP A 657 1.11 -13.10 19.23
C ASP A 657 1.99 -12.17 18.35
N THR A 658 2.56 -12.72 17.29
CA THR A 658 3.43 -11.97 16.38
C THR A 658 2.88 -12.01 14.96
N MET A 659 3.02 -10.90 14.23
CA MET A 659 2.57 -10.81 12.84
C MET A 659 3.39 -11.71 11.91
N ARG A 660 4.70 -11.81 12.16
CA ARG A 660 5.62 -12.69 11.44
C ARG A 660 6.13 -13.78 12.38
N LYS A 661 6.30 -14.99 11.87
CA LYS A 661 7.02 -16.03 12.60
C LYS A 661 8.51 -15.79 12.40
N ALA A 662 9.32 -15.87 13.46
CA ALA A 662 10.76 -15.88 13.31
C ALA A 662 11.14 -17.02 12.36
N ALA A 663 12.03 -16.75 11.40
CA ALA A 663 12.61 -17.82 10.60
C ALA A 663 13.37 -18.74 11.57
N ALA A 664 13.06 -20.04 11.54
CA ALA A 664 13.66 -21.06 12.39
C ALA A 664 15.15 -21.23 12.06
#